data_1cdec6f7256646489ca98a890fb0320d
#
_entry.id   1cdec6f7256646489ca98a890fb0320d
#
_cell.length_a   1.000
_cell.length_b   1.000
_cell.length_c   1.000
_cell.angle_alpha   90.00
_cell.angle_beta   90.00
_cell.angle_gamma   90.00
#
_symmetry.space_group_name_H-M   'P 1'
#
loop_
_entity.id
_entity.type
_entity.pdbx_description
1 polymer ?
#
loop_
_entity_poly.entity_id
_entity_poly.type
_entity_poly.pdbx_seq_one_letter_code
_entity_poly.pdbx_strand_id
1 'polypeptide(L)'
;MIKKVLLLAGILAVFSTTKAHPATDNDTIEVVYADTTGIDIDSIEASIDHIELDEVTIEASAWVRKADRNLLFPNAQQIKQSKNGLQLLQKLQIPGIVINPTDNSISLTDKSELSLRINGRPVTEKEIQGISPEQIIRVEYIDNPGIRYGEAGAVLDFIIKTPTSGGSFMGNFTPSLNRGWGQYWTSVKVNTSKSEFSYSGWFAPRWNLEMGRSNTERYELADGSRYVRTEQSQKGSGFEAWHNGHTLNYNFLDPQKQTFNASLNFNNNNYKNKYKGILTDERPGGIENNMYDRTKYISLHPSLNLYYQNNLKKDQLIMANLVTSYEASHSHRLYNENDLATDAPMVNIDNLIKGKTFSVLGEVDYEKTWKNSRFTAGIRHTQSWIQNKYVEQNTIDRMNQGNSYIFGEYWLRLGNHFDGSVGLGYSLYHYAPQNRQSHTYSIWRPRFTARYTIDDYSSLRFNFVRMGSVITLDMLSPVVQDIDGIQQSTGNPDVKPYATYKYELQYQYTRGIFYGKLGAFYTHAPGAIMPEKYWVGDKILSRVNNQKDAEELRFYLNTRINVIPGWLTLSAAPGWHRYWMRGNTYTHTYNNFFIDASIDISHWGFTLNGILQTNFNRFWGETLTGGENVHGIKLSYAYKDWNFGIMVLDPFINNYKVKSENWNRYAGYYRETTTNMIKQLLTLDISWNINWGRKHEAGQQRINNSINSGSVNAAGK
;
A
#
# COMPACT_ATOMS: atom_id res chain seq x y z
N MET A 1 18.21 16.60 -17.17
CA MET A 1 17.82 15.19 -17.04
C MET A 1 18.77 14.26 -17.79
N ILE A 2 19.05 14.48 -19.07
CA ILE A 2 19.92 13.62 -19.92
C ILE A 2 21.39 13.53 -19.42
N LYS A 3 21.97 14.58 -18.87
CA LYS A 3 23.34 14.55 -18.29
C LYS A 3 23.49 13.70 -17.01
N LYS A 4 22.42 13.44 -16.26
CA LYS A 4 22.45 12.61 -15.04
C LYS A 4 22.30 11.10 -15.33
N VAL A 5 21.68 10.75 -16.46
CA VAL A 5 21.58 9.37 -16.96
C VAL A 5 22.93 8.90 -17.52
N LEU A 6 23.71 9.83 -18.11
CA LEU A 6 25.05 9.54 -18.62
C LEU A 6 26.08 9.28 -17.51
N LEU A 7 25.87 9.77 -16.29
CA LEU A 7 26.75 9.48 -15.16
C LEU A 7 26.59 8.03 -14.67
N LEU A 8 25.38 7.47 -14.73
CA LEU A 8 25.12 6.05 -14.43
C LEU A 8 25.72 5.12 -15.50
N ALA A 9 25.70 5.55 -16.77
CA ALA A 9 26.35 4.84 -17.88
C ALA A 9 27.89 4.90 -17.79
N GLY A 10 28.47 5.96 -17.22
CA GLY A 10 29.91 6.13 -17.02
C GLY A 10 30.49 5.19 -15.95
N ILE A 11 29.71 4.81 -14.94
CA ILE A 11 30.13 3.84 -13.92
C ILE A 11 30.19 2.41 -14.49
N LEU A 12 29.35 2.07 -15.47
CA LEU A 12 29.38 0.80 -16.17
C LEU A 12 30.58 0.65 -17.14
N ALA A 13 31.16 1.74 -17.60
CA ALA A 13 32.28 1.72 -18.55
C ALA A 13 33.67 1.50 -17.89
N VAL A 14 33.79 1.66 -16.57
CA VAL A 14 35.08 1.49 -15.86
C VAL A 14 35.42 0.02 -15.56
N PHE A 15 34.45 -0.89 -15.68
CA PHE A 15 34.66 -2.32 -15.43
C PHE A 15 34.91 -3.19 -16.68
N SER A 16 35.06 -2.60 -17.88
CA SER A 16 35.14 -3.38 -19.13
C SER A 16 36.57 -3.58 -19.68
N THR A 17 37.63 -3.42 -18.90
CA THR A 17 39.01 -3.70 -19.35
C THR A 17 39.69 -4.77 -18.51
N THR A 18 39.20 -6.00 -18.58
CA THR A 18 40.04 -7.18 -18.31
C THR A 18 39.99 -8.10 -19.53
N LYS A 19 41.18 -8.29 -20.12
CA LYS A 19 41.41 -9.13 -21.29
C LYS A 19 40.97 -10.58 -21.03
N ALA A 20 40.06 -11.09 -21.85
CA ALA A 20 39.74 -12.47 -21.92
C ALA A 20 40.90 -13.23 -22.61
N HIS A 21 41.41 -14.28 -21.97
CA HIS A 21 42.22 -15.34 -22.63
C HIS A 21 41.24 -16.30 -23.29
N PRO A 22 41.53 -16.79 -24.50
CA PRO A 22 40.70 -17.80 -25.16
C PRO A 22 40.99 -19.17 -24.53
N ALA A 23 39.97 -19.80 -23.96
CA ALA A 23 39.97 -21.22 -23.66
C ALA A 23 39.35 -21.95 -24.86
N THR A 24 40.13 -22.81 -25.46
CA THR A 24 39.72 -23.86 -26.40
C THR A 24 39.11 -25.01 -25.58
N ASP A 25 37.94 -25.44 -25.89
CA ASP A 25 37.47 -26.75 -26.30
C ASP A 25 35.97 -26.96 -26.06
N ASN A 26 35.38 -27.62 -27.01
CA ASN A 26 34.02 -28.05 -27.12
C ASN A 26 33.54 -28.86 -25.90
N ASP A 27 32.51 -28.35 -25.22
CA ASP A 27 31.46 -29.16 -24.64
C ASP A 27 30.14 -28.41 -24.78
N THR A 28 29.38 -28.86 -25.77
CA THR A 28 27.99 -28.47 -25.98
C THR A 28 27.17 -29.07 -24.83
N ILE A 29 26.87 -28.27 -23.81
CA ILE A 29 25.86 -28.65 -22.83
C ILE A 29 24.50 -28.42 -23.48
N GLU A 30 23.90 -29.52 -23.90
CA GLU A 30 22.50 -29.58 -24.32
C GLU A 30 21.63 -29.28 -23.11
N VAL A 31 21.09 -28.02 -23.04
CA VAL A 31 20.11 -27.65 -22.00
C VAL A 31 18.80 -28.34 -22.36
N VAL A 32 18.55 -29.48 -21.74
CA VAL A 32 17.26 -30.16 -21.82
C VAL A 32 16.24 -29.32 -21.06
N TYR A 33 15.42 -28.60 -21.79
CA TYR A 33 14.25 -27.97 -21.23
C TYR A 33 13.24 -29.07 -20.88
N ALA A 34 13.04 -29.32 -19.59
CA ALA A 34 11.98 -30.22 -19.14
C ALA A 34 10.62 -29.63 -19.51
N ASP A 35 9.86 -30.38 -20.27
CA ASP A 35 8.47 -30.11 -20.62
C ASP A 35 7.64 -30.06 -19.30
N THR A 36 7.18 -28.86 -18.92
CA THR A 36 6.49 -28.62 -17.65
C THR A 36 4.98 -28.90 -17.71
N THR A 37 4.49 -29.53 -18.76
CA THR A 37 3.05 -29.81 -18.98
C THR A 37 2.51 -31.03 -18.21
N GLY A 38 3.32 -31.72 -17.42
CA GLY A 38 2.92 -32.91 -16.67
C GLY A 38 3.51 -33.07 -15.28
N ILE A 39 4.20 -32.10 -14.75
CA ILE A 39 4.90 -32.22 -13.46
C ILE A 39 3.91 -32.04 -12.31
N ASP A 40 3.68 -33.12 -11.58
CA ASP A 40 2.99 -33.12 -10.29
C ASP A 40 3.91 -32.42 -9.26
N ILE A 41 3.49 -31.25 -8.81
CA ILE A 41 4.29 -30.39 -7.91
C ILE A 41 4.43 -31.02 -6.53
N ASP A 42 3.47 -31.83 -6.10
CA ASP A 42 3.57 -32.58 -4.85
C ASP A 42 4.74 -33.57 -4.90
N SER A 43 5.10 -34.07 -6.10
CA SER A 43 6.28 -34.94 -6.30
C SER A 43 7.60 -34.16 -6.31
N ILE A 44 7.61 -32.89 -6.72
CA ILE A 44 8.79 -32.01 -6.64
C ILE A 44 9.02 -31.57 -5.19
N GLU A 45 7.96 -31.20 -4.45
CA GLU A 45 8.05 -30.88 -3.02
C GLU A 45 8.58 -32.08 -2.21
N ALA A 46 8.15 -33.30 -2.53
CA ALA A 46 8.64 -34.52 -1.91
C ALA A 46 10.10 -34.88 -2.32
N SER A 47 10.52 -34.54 -3.54
CA SER A 47 11.88 -34.83 -4.00
C SER A 47 12.93 -33.84 -3.53
N ILE A 48 12.53 -32.59 -3.15
CA ILE A 48 13.44 -31.58 -2.59
C ILE A 48 13.89 -31.94 -1.16
N ASP A 49 13.09 -32.71 -0.41
CA ASP A 49 13.44 -33.11 0.96
C ASP A 49 14.46 -34.27 1.04
N HIS A 50 14.86 -34.93 -0.07
CA HIS A 50 15.70 -36.11 -0.06
C HIS A 50 16.93 -36.09 -0.98
N ILE A 51 17.32 -34.93 -1.50
CA ILE A 51 18.54 -34.84 -2.32
C ILE A 51 19.64 -34.14 -1.51
N GLU A 52 20.37 -34.94 -0.69
CA GLU A 52 21.76 -34.66 -0.38
C GLU A 52 22.59 -35.03 -1.65
N LEU A 53 22.72 -34.10 -2.56
CA LEU A 53 23.67 -34.18 -3.65
C LEU A 53 24.81 -33.21 -3.38
N ASP A 54 26.03 -33.75 -3.35
CA ASP A 54 27.24 -32.96 -3.41
C ASP A 54 27.16 -31.98 -4.59
N GLU A 55 27.17 -30.70 -4.25
CA GLU A 55 27.53 -29.52 -5.02
C GLU A 55 27.22 -29.49 -6.53
N VAL A 56 25.97 -29.70 -6.92
CA VAL A 56 25.43 -29.20 -8.20
C VAL A 56 24.40 -28.17 -7.89
N THR A 57 24.79 -26.90 -7.95
CA THR A 57 23.85 -25.77 -7.83
C THR A 57 23.01 -25.74 -9.10
N ILE A 58 21.86 -26.39 -9.10
CA ILE A 58 20.86 -26.22 -10.15
C ILE A 58 20.28 -24.83 -9.91
N GLU A 59 20.74 -23.82 -10.65
CA GLU A 59 20.09 -22.51 -10.76
C GLU A 59 18.78 -22.67 -11.58
N ALA A 60 17.80 -23.37 -11.01
CA ALA A 60 16.47 -23.42 -11.59
C ALA A 60 15.86 -22.01 -11.59
N SER A 61 15.11 -21.69 -12.62
CA SER A 61 14.36 -20.42 -12.72
C SER A 61 13.57 -20.21 -11.44
N ALA A 62 13.90 -19.17 -10.69
CA ALA A 62 13.24 -18.78 -9.44
C ALA A 62 11.76 -18.38 -9.65
N TRP A 63 11.22 -18.56 -10.83
CA TRP A 63 9.92 -18.06 -11.26
C TRP A 63 9.12 -19.11 -12.03
N VAL A 64 8.10 -19.69 -11.39
CA VAL A 64 7.19 -20.65 -12.03
C VAL A 64 5.81 -20.01 -12.19
N ARG A 65 5.31 -20.00 -13.40
CA ARG A 65 4.00 -19.44 -13.73
C ARG A 65 2.91 -20.50 -13.59
N LYS A 66 1.91 -20.25 -12.77
CA LYS A 66 0.67 -21.03 -12.71
C LYS A 66 -0.53 -20.27 -13.31
N ALA A 67 -1.63 -20.96 -13.46
CA ALA A 67 -2.84 -20.42 -14.05
C ALA A 67 -3.39 -19.17 -13.36
N ASP A 68 -3.36 -19.16 -12.05
CA ASP A 68 -3.95 -18.09 -11.21
C ASP A 68 -2.89 -17.25 -10.47
N ARG A 69 -1.60 -17.63 -10.53
CA ARG A 69 -0.52 -16.98 -9.77
C ARG A 69 0.87 -17.23 -10.36
N ASN A 70 1.81 -16.45 -9.93
CA ASN A 70 3.22 -16.67 -10.16
C ASN A 70 3.87 -17.18 -8.86
N LEU A 71 4.67 -18.23 -8.93
CA LEU A 71 5.42 -18.79 -7.81
C LEU A 71 6.87 -18.33 -7.93
N LEU A 72 7.40 -17.73 -6.86
CA LEU A 72 8.78 -17.27 -6.80
C LEU A 72 9.51 -18.07 -5.72
N PHE A 73 10.55 -18.78 -6.13
CA PHE A 73 11.39 -19.59 -5.25
C PHE A 73 12.68 -18.83 -4.97
N PRO A 74 12.94 -18.44 -3.69
CA PRO A 74 14.21 -17.81 -3.33
C PRO A 74 15.36 -18.79 -3.50
N ASN A 75 16.48 -18.33 -4.07
CA ASN A 75 17.69 -19.13 -4.12
C ASN A 75 18.49 -19.06 -2.80
N ALA A 76 19.43 -19.99 -2.61
CA ALA A 76 20.23 -20.10 -1.39
C ALA A 76 21.00 -18.80 -1.07
N GLN A 77 21.50 -18.09 -2.10
CA GLN A 77 22.20 -16.82 -1.91
C GLN A 77 21.26 -15.70 -1.42
N GLN A 78 20.07 -15.57 -2.00
CA GLN A 78 19.06 -14.62 -1.58
C GLN A 78 18.63 -14.86 -0.12
N ILE A 79 18.43 -16.14 0.25
CA ILE A 79 18.11 -16.55 1.62
C ILE A 79 19.25 -16.16 2.58
N LYS A 80 20.49 -16.57 2.28
CA LYS A 80 21.67 -16.33 3.12
C LYS A 80 21.93 -14.84 3.36
N GLN A 81 21.69 -13.99 2.37
CA GLN A 81 21.92 -12.56 2.41
C GLN A 81 20.74 -11.76 2.99
N SER A 82 19.61 -12.41 3.26
CA SER A 82 18.44 -11.79 3.89
C SER A 82 18.33 -12.20 5.36
N LYS A 83 17.82 -11.33 6.22
CA LYS A 83 17.58 -11.62 7.64
C LYS A 83 16.11 -11.59 8.01
N ASN A 84 15.26 -11.17 7.10
CA ASN A 84 13.80 -11.16 7.28
C ASN A 84 13.09 -11.25 5.91
N GLY A 85 11.79 -11.52 5.95
CA GLY A 85 10.99 -11.67 4.74
C GLY A 85 10.94 -10.43 3.85
N LEU A 86 11.03 -9.21 4.42
CA LEU A 86 11.06 -7.98 3.64
C LEU A 86 12.36 -7.83 2.83
N GLN A 87 13.52 -8.12 3.45
CA GLN A 87 14.81 -8.11 2.76
C GLN A 87 14.84 -9.16 1.64
N LEU A 88 14.24 -10.34 1.89
CA LEU A 88 14.10 -11.35 0.84
C LEU A 88 13.21 -10.88 -0.30
N LEU A 89 12.08 -10.23 0.01
CA LEU A 89 11.18 -9.67 -1.01
C LEU A 89 11.90 -8.60 -1.86
N GLN A 90 12.73 -7.75 -1.25
CA GLN A 90 13.56 -6.79 -1.99
C GLN A 90 14.48 -7.49 -2.99
N LYS A 91 15.11 -8.61 -2.60
CA LYS A 91 16.00 -9.39 -3.48
C LYS A 91 15.26 -10.19 -4.56
N LEU A 92 14.02 -10.57 -4.31
CA LEU A 92 13.17 -11.21 -5.32
C LEU A 92 12.80 -10.25 -6.45
N GLN A 93 12.77 -8.93 -6.17
CA GLN A 93 12.46 -7.87 -7.13
C GLN A 93 11.23 -8.18 -8.00
N ILE A 94 10.11 -8.44 -7.34
CA ILE A 94 8.85 -8.77 -8.02
C ILE A 94 8.38 -7.56 -8.83
N PRO A 95 8.24 -7.66 -10.16
CA PRO A 95 7.81 -6.55 -10.98
C PRO A 95 6.43 -6.01 -10.57
N GLY A 96 6.33 -4.72 -10.43
CA GLY A 96 5.11 -4.05 -9.96
C GLY A 96 5.00 -3.93 -8.44
N ILE A 97 5.94 -4.50 -7.67
CA ILE A 97 6.04 -4.31 -6.22
C ILE A 97 7.07 -3.25 -5.92
N VAL A 98 6.70 -2.29 -5.08
CA VAL A 98 7.57 -1.23 -4.56
C VAL A 98 7.63 -1.33 -3.05
N ILE A 99 8.83 -1.26 -2.50
CA ILE A 99 9.06 -1.18 -1.06
C ILE A 99 9.59 0.21 -0.76
N ASN A 100 8.83 0.96 0.03
CA ASN A 100 9.21 2.30 0.45
C ASN A 100 10.32 2.21 1.52
N PRO A 101 11.50 2.78 1.29
CA PRO A 101 12.60 2.68 2.24
C PRO A 101 12.39 3.50 3.52
N THR A 102 11.43 4.45 3.53
CA THR A 102 11.21 5.34 4.68
C THR A 102 10.33 4.72 5.76
N ASP A 103 9.41 3.83 5.39
CA ASP A 103 8.45 3.20 6.31
C ASP A 103 8.37 1.67 6.17
N ASN A 104 9.08 1.11 5.18
CA ASN A 104 9.05 -0.30 4.80
C ASN A 104 7.66 -0.78 4.33
N SER A 105 6.81 0.15 3.89
CA SER A 105 5.53 -0.22 3.28
C SER A 105 5.76 -0.91 1.94
N ILE A 106 4.91 -1.92 1.67
CA ILE A 106 4.91 -2.68 0.43
C ILE A 106 3.70 -2.25 -0.37
N SER A 107 3.89 -1.80 -1.59
CA SER A 107 2.81 -1.29 -2.44
C SER A 107 2.96 -1.74 -3.89
N LEU A 108 1.88 -1.60 -4.65
CA LEU A 108 1.93 -1.76 -6.09
C LEU A 108 2.37 -0.45 -6.76
N THR A 109 3.08 -0.54 -7.88
CA THR A 109 3.48 0.63 -8.68
C THR A 109 2.28 1.45 -9.13
N ASP A 110 1.14 0.80 -9.35
CA ASP A 110 -0.11 1.44 -9.73
C ASP A 110 -0.91 2.00 -8.55
N LYS A 111 -0.37 1.86 -7.32
CA LYS A 111 -0.99 2.31 -6.08
C LYS A 111 -2.37 1.70 -5.79
N SER A 112 -2.72 0.59 -6.47
CA SER A 112 -3.88 -0.22 -6.07
C SER A 112 -3.59 -0.96 -4.76
N GLU A 113 -4.63 -1.46 -4.11
CA GLU A 113 -4.49 -2.18 -2.84
C GLU A 113 -3.72 -3.48 -3.01
N LEU A 114 -2.72 -3.72 -2.18
CA LEU A 114 -1.95 -4.96 -2.10
C LEU A 114 -2.34 -5.74 -0.84
N SER A 115 -2.83 -6.95 -1.00
CA SER A 115 -3.07 -7.86 0.12
C SER A 115 -1.82 -8.68 0.43
N LEU A 116 -1.26 -8.50 1.63
CA LEU A 116 -0.11 -9.26 2.12
C LEU A 116 -0.58 -10.46 2.92
N ARG A 117 0.05 -11.64 2.72
CA ARG A 117 -0.35 -12.89 3.36
C ARG A 117 0.85 -13.75 3.77
N ILE A 118 0.65 -14.56 4.78
CA ILE A 118 1.51 -15.67 5.19
C ILE A 118 0.66 -16.94 5.25
N ASN A 119 0.96 -17.94 4.42
CA ASN A 119 0.19 -19.18 4.30
C ASN A 119 -1.33 -18.92 4.13
N GLY A 120 -1.67 -17.92 3.28
CA GLY A 120 -3.04 -17.46 3.05
C GLY A 120 -3.61 -16.52 4.12
N ARG A 121 -3.04 -16.44 5.32
CA ARG A 121 -3.46 -15.50 6.37
C ARG A 121 -3.02 -14.08 6.03
N PRO A 122 -3.93 -13.10 6.13
CA PRO A 122 -3.59 -11.70 5.97
C PRO A 122 -2.67 -11.22 7.08
N VAL A 123 -1.74 -10.37 6.68
CA VAL A 123 -0.70 -9.87 7.57
C VAL A 123 -0.35 -8.44 7.21
N THR A 124 0.32 -7.78 8.13
CA THR A 124 0.94 -6.48 7.90
C THR A 124 2.36 -6.64 7.37
N GLU A 125 2.94 -5.55 6.84
CA GLU A 125 4.35 -5.51 6.45
C GLU A 125 5.28 -5.88 7.61
N LYS A 126 4.87 -5.57 8.84
CA LYS A 126 5.65 -5.89 10.05
C LYS A 126 5.69 -7.39 10.33
N GLU A 127 4.62 -8.10 10.01
CA GLU A 127 4.61 -9.57 10.11
C GLU A 127 5.44 -10.22 9.00
N ILE A 128 5.48 -9.64 7.77
CA ILE A 128 6.41 -10.07 6.72
C ILE A 128 7.86 -9.88 7.17
N GLN A 129 8.20 -8.76 7.81
CA GLN A 129 9.51 -8.58 8.45
C GLN A 129 9.79 -9.67 9.49
N GLY A 130 8.75 -10.22 10.14
CA GLY A 130 8.82 -11.31 11.11
C GLY A 130 9.03 -12.71 10.52
N ILE A 131 9.25 -12.88 9.23
CA ILE A 131 9.51 -14.17 8.63
C ILE A 131 11.02 -14.40 8.51
N SER A 132 11.52 -15.53 9.02
CA SER A 132 12.87 -15.98 8.73
C SER A 132 12.99 -16.39 7.26
N PRO A 133 13.97 -15.90 6.50
CA PRO A 133 14.12 -16.25 5.10
C PRO A 133 14.24 -17.77 4.85
N GLU A 134 14.85 -18.51 5.77
CA GLU A 134 14.99 -19.96 5.69
C GLU A 134 13.66 -20.72 5.84
N GLN A 135 12.64 -20.07 6.36
CA GLN A 135 11.29 -20.63 6.47
C GLN A 135 10.49 -20.43 5.19
N ILE A 136 10.89 -19.52 4.29
CA ILE A 136 10.15 -19.21 3.07
C ILE A 136 10.44 -20.27 2.03
N ILE A 137 9.41 -21.04 1.69
CA ILE A 137 9.46 -22.03 0.60
C ILE A 137 9.36 -21.29 -0.73
N ARG A 138 8.37 -20.38 -0.83
CA ARG A 138 8.10 -19.57 -2.02
C ARG A 138 7.27 -18.35 -1.67
N VAL A 139 7.25 -17.38 -2.57
CA VAL A 139 6.29 -16.28 -2.54
C VAL A 139 5.32 -16.45 -3.71
N GLU A 140 4.03 -16.47 -3.44
CA GLU A 140 2.98 -16.53 -4.45
C GLU A 140 2.50 -15.12 -4.78
N TYR A 141 2.68 -14.69 -6.02
CA TYR A 141 2.20 -13.40 -6.50
C TYR A 141 0.97 -13.61 -7.37
N ILE A 142 -0.18 -13.16 -6.87
CA ILE A 142 -1.46 -13.21 -7.57
C ILE A 142 -1.76 -11.80 -8.04
N ASP A 143 -1.48 -11.50 -9.29
CA ASP A 143 -1.63 -10.17 -9.88
C ASP A 143 -3.06 -9.87 -10.39
N ASN A 144 -3.96 -10.83 -10.22
CA ASN A 144 -5.40 -10.66 -10.41
C ASN A 144 -6.15 -11.57 -9.43
N PRO A 145 -6.29 -11.14 -8.19
CA PRO A 145 -6.94 -11.94 -7.16
C PRO A 145 -8.45 -12.10 -7.44
N GLY A 146 -9.01 -13.28 -7.13
CA GLY A 146 -10.43 -13.57 -7.27
C GLY A 146 -11.31 -12.73 -6.34
N ILE A 147 -12.63 -12.88 -6.49
CA ILE A 147 -13.65 -12.08 -5.77
C ILE A 147 -13.53 -12.19 -4.24
N ARG A 148 -13.03 -13.32 -3.73
CA ARG A 148 -12.76 -13.55 -2.31
C ARG A 148 -11.71 -12.62 -1.68
N TYR A 149 -10.84 -12.05 -2.49
CA TYR A 149 -9.84 -11.10 -2.03
C TYR A 149 -10.35 -9.64 -2.00
N GLY A 150 -11.65 -9.46 -2.15
CA GLY A 150 -12.28 -8.14 -2.11
C GLY A 150 -11.82 -7.22 -3.24
N GLU A 151 -11.27 -6.08 -2.88
CA GLU A 151 -10.86 -5.02 -3.81
C GLU A 151 -9.35 -5.02 -4.08
N ALA A 152 -8.61 -6.01 -3.57
CA ALA A 152 -7.17 -6.08 -3.77
C ALA A 152 -6.80 -6.14 -5.26
N GLY A 153 -5.88 -5.27 -5.68
CA GLY A 153 -5.30 -5.26 -7.02
C GLY A 153 -4.32 -6.41 -7.23
N ALA A 154 -3.63 -6.84 -6.16
CA ALA A 154 -2.79 -8.03 -6.15
C ALA A 154 -2.69 -8.64 -4.74
N VAL A 155 -2.21 -9.89 -4.66
CA VAL A 155 -1.90 -10.59 -3.42
C VAL A 155 -0.45 -11.06 -3.45
N LEU A 156 0.27 -10.87 -2.36
CA LEU A 156 1.55 -11.49 -2.07
C LEU A 156 1.36 -12.46 -0.90
N ASP A 157 1.49 -13.76 -1.15
CA ASP A 157 1.38 -14.80 -0.12
C ASP A 157 2.73 -15.48 0.09
N PHE A 158 3.29 -15.35 1.28
CA PHE A 158 4.52 -16.00 1.69
C PHE A 158 4.19 -17.41 2.20
N ILE A 159 4.53 -18.42 1.43
CA ILE A 159 4.38 -19.81 1.84
C ILE A 159 5.61 -20.20 2.65
N ILE A 160 5.40 -20.46 3.94
CA ILE A 160 6.48 -20.71 4.88
C ILE A 160 6.34 -22.06 5.56
N LYS A 161 7.50 -22.67 5.89
CA LYS A 161 7.59 -23.81 6.83
C LYS A 161 7.61 -23.30 8.26
N THR A 162 6.84 -23.93 9.14
CA THR A 162 6.81 -23.62 10.57
C THR A 162 7.57 -24.68 11.34
N PRO A 163 8.48 -24.36 12.27
CA PRO A 163 9.12 -25.36 13.11
C PRO A 163 8.10 -26.06 14.02
N THR A 164 8.20 -27.39 14.20
CA THR A 164 7.33 -28.15 15.15
C THR A 164 7.73 -27.94 16.60
N SER A 165 8.99 -27.62 16.85
CA SER A 165 9.49 -27.24 18.17
C SER A 165 10.66 -26.28 18.02
N GLY A 166 10.66 -25.20 18.79
CA GLY A 166 11.69 -24.18 18.72
C GLY A 166 11.09 -22.80 18.60
N GLY A 167 11.77 -21.90 17.90
CA GLY A 167 11.28 -20.55 17.73
C GLY A 167 12.26 -19.65 16.99
N SER A 168 11.97 -18.35 16.99
CA SER A 168 12.83 -17.32 16.42
C SER A 168 12.78 -16.04 17.25
N PHE A 169 13.93 -15.34 17.30
CA PHE A 169 14.03 -13.97 17.76
C PHE A 169 14.64 -13.11 16.68
N MET A 170 13.85 -12.17 16.18
CA MET A 170 14.23 -11.34 15.05
C MET A 170 14.00 -9.87 15.37
N GLY A 171 14.74 -9.01 14.71
CA GLY A 171 14.54 -7.58 14.85
C GLY A 171 15.29 -6.77 13.81
N ASN A 172 14.95 -5.48 13.79
CA ASN A 172 15.58 -4.47 12.98
C ASN A 172 15.67 -3.18 13.79
N PHE A 173 16.84 -2.58 13.76
CA PHE A 173 17.16 -1.31 14.41
C PHE A 173 17.72 -0.37 13.35
N THR A 174 16.94 0.65 12.97
CA THR A 174 17.28 1.59 11.89
C THR A 174 17.14 3.03 12.39
N PRO A 175 18.13 3.55 13.14
CA PRO A 175 18.21 4.96 13.47
C PRO A 175 18.73 5.77 12.28
N SER A 176 18.31 7.01 12.18
CA SER A 176 19.04 8.01 11.38
C SER A 176 20.23 8.56 12.15
N LEU A 177 21.32 8.79 11.43
CA LEU A 177 22.57 9.38 11.97
C LEU A 177 22.58 10.90 11.90
N ASN A 178 21.66 11.51 11.14
CA ASN A 178 21.67 12.95 10.87
C ASN A 178 20.32 13.65 10.97
N ARG A 179 19.24 12.92 11.28
CA ARG A 179 17.86 13.46 11.38
C ARG A 179 17.14 12.85 12.57
N GLY A 180 16.10 13.52 13.05
CA GLY A 180 15.19 12.99 14.05
C GLY A 180 14.25 11.92 13.49
N TRP A 181 14.82 10.77 13.09
CA TRP A 181 14.10 9.69 12.43
C TRP A 181 14.61 8.32 12.90
N GLY A 182 13.71 7.38 13.10
CA GLY A 182 14.06 6.00 13.42
C GLY A 182 12.95 5.03 13.06
N GLN A 183 13.33 3.76 12.86
CA GLN A 183 12.43 2.60 12.72
C GLN A 183 13.00 1.44 13.51
N TYR A 184 12.18 0.89 14.39
CA TYR A 184 12.56 -0.21 15.28
C TYR A 184 11.46 -1.26 15.22
N TRP A 185 11.87 -2.51 15.16
CA TRP A 185 10.93 -3.63 15.11
C TRP A 185 11.57 -4.86 15.76
N THR A 186 10.75 -5.66 16.44
CA THR A 186 11.14 -6.95 17.01
C THR A 186 10.02 -7.96 16.93
N SER A 187 10.38 -9.23 16.83
CA SER A 187 9.44 -10.36 16.87
C SER A 187 10.06 -11.56 17.60
N VAL A 188 9.23 -12.19 18.41
CA VAL A 188 9.55 -13.46 19.09
C VAL A 188 8.48 -14.46 18.71
N LYS A 189 8.91 -15.67 18.29
CA LYS A 189 8.02 -16.80 17.99
C LYS A 189 8.46 -18.02 18.77
N VAL A 190 7.48 -18.78 19.28
CA VAL A 190 7.72 -20.05 19.95
C VAL A 190 6.71 -21.07 19.39
N ASN A 191 7.22 -22.21 18.95
CA ASN A 191 6.45 -23.29 18.35
C ASN A 191 6.48 -24.53 19.24
N THR A 192 5.32 -25.12 19.45
CA THR A 192 5.15 -26.34 20.20
C THR A 192 4.18 -27.27 19.48
N SER A 193 4.67 -28.38 18.88
CA SER A 193 3.84 -29.30 18.11
C SER A 193 3.03 -28.60 16.99
N LYS A 194 1.70 -28.50 17.15
CA LYS A 194 0.79 -27.84 16.21
C LYS A 194 0.46 -26.39 16.56
N SER A 195 1.06 -25.85 17.62
CA SER A 195 0.76 -24.51 18.11
C SER A 195 1.95 -23.58 17.95
N GLU A 196 1.69 -22.34 17.48
CA GLU A 196 2.64 -21.25 17.42
C GLU A 196 2.12 -20.06 18.22
N PHE A 197 2.95 -19.53 19.09
CA PHE A 197 2.73 -18.26 19.78
C PHE A 197 3.73 -17.24 19.24
N SER A 198 3.27 -16.05 18.92
CA SER A 198 4.17 -14.98 18.52
C SER A 198 3.76 -13.64 19.08
N TYR A 199 4.78 -12.83 19.35
CA TYR A 199 4.66 -11.41 19.64
C TYR A 199 5.49 -10.64 18.61
N SER A 200 4.96 -9.53 18.11
CA SER A 200 5.72 -8.54 17.37
C SER A 200 5.39 -7.13 17.85
N GLY A 201 6.41 -6.29 17.91
CA GLY A 201 6.28 -4.89 18.27
C GLY A 201 7.09 -4.01 17.34
N TRP A 202 6.59 -2.81 17.06
CA TRP A 202 7.30 -1.83 16.25
C TRP A 202 7.14 -0.42 16.81
N PHE A 203 8.13 0.44 16.54
CA PHE A 203 8.14 1.82 16.94
C PHE A 203 8.82 2.69 15.87
N ALA A 204 8.17 3.77 15.46
CA ALA A 204 8.63 4.66 14.41
C ALA A 204 8.57 6.13 14.85
N PRO A 205 9.57 6.60 15.64
CA PRO A 205 9.62 7.97 16.11
C PRO A 205 10.09 8.93 15.03
N ARG A 206 9.56 10.15 15.10
CA ARG A 206 9.96 11.32 14.32
C ARG A 206 10.02 12.52 15.25
N TRP A 207 11.16 13.19 15.35
CA TRP A 207 11.34 14.32 16.25
C TRP A 207 12.24 15.39 15.65
N ASN A 208 12.02 16.64 16.02
CA ASN A 208 12.80 17.78 15.54
C ASN A 208 12.95 17.85 14.02
N LEU A 209 11.93 17.43 13.27
CA LEU A 209 11.93 17.54 11.83
C LEU A 209 11.40 18.92 11.43
N GLU A 210 12.14 19.57 10.55
CA GLU A 210 11.71 20.84 9.97
C GLU A 210 10.78 20.57 8.79
N MET A 211 9.71 21.35 8.73
CA MET A 211 8.79 21.40 7.59
C MET A 211 8.58 22.85 7.18
N GLY A 212 8.35 23.06 5.91
CA GLY A 212 7.95 24.33 5.36
C GLY A 212 6.74 24.17 4.46
N ARG A 213 5.94 25.22 4.37
CA ARG A 213 4.81 25.29 3.46
C ARG A 213 4.85 26.65 2.76
N SER A 214 4.86 26.64 1.43
CA SER A 214 4.59 27.78 0.60
C SER A 214 3.28 27.54 -0.12
N ASN A 215 2.35 28.47 -0.03
CA ASN A 215 1.01 28.34 -0.59
C ASN A 215 0.61 29.61 -1.30
N THR A 216 0.10 29.50 -2.53
CA THR A 216 -0.47 30.61 -3.29
C THR A 216 -1.93 30.26 -3.54
N GLU A 217 -2.83 30.98 -2.92
CA GLU A 217 -4.28 30.82 -3.06
C GLU A 217 -4.82 31.91 -3.99
N ARG A 218 -5.69 31.52 -4.91
CA ARG A 218 -6.38 32.40 -5.85
C ARG A 218 -7.86 32.37 -5.56
N TYR A 219 -8.42 33.50 -5.25
CA TYR A 219 -9.83 33.67 -4.92
C TYR A 219 -10.55 34.45 -6.02
N GLU A 220 -11.75 33.99 -6.37
CA GLU A 220 -12.74 34.76 -7.15
C GLU A 220 -13.94 35.00 -6.24
N LEU A 221 -14.19 36.26 -5.89
CA LEU A 221 -15.28 36.64 -5.00
C LEU A 221 -16.66 36.59 -5.70
N ALA A 222 -17.72 36.69 -4.93
CA ALA A 222 -19.09 36.62 -5.45
C ALA A 222 -19.42 37.76 -6.42
N ASP A 223 -18.75 38.92 -6.32
CA ASP A 223 -18.85 40.04 -7.23
C ASP A 223 -17.98 39.90 -8.50
N GLY A 224 -17.26 38.81 -8.62
CA GLY A 224 -16.32 38.53 -9.72
C GLY A 224 -14.92 39.11 -9.58
N SER A 225 -14.65 39.88 -8.51
CA SER A 225 -13.31 40.39 -8.21
C SER A 225 -12.37 39.24 -7.84
N ARG A 226 -11.08 39.42 -8.11
CA ARG A 226 -10.06 38.39 -7.85
C ARG A 226 -8.92 38.96 -7.03
N TYR A 227 -8.37 38.11 -6.16
CA TYR A 227 -7.17 38.43 -5.42
C TYR A 227 -6.33 37.19 -5.14
N VAL A 228 -5.09 37.42 -4.77
CA VAL A 228 -4.15 36.36 -4.39
C VAL A 228 -3.78 36.52 -2.93
N ARG A 229 -3.71 35.39 -2.24
CA ARG A 229 -3.17 35.31 -0.88
C ARG A 229 -1.99 34.33 -0.90
N THR A 230 -0.85 34.79 -0.41
CA THR A 230 0.36 33.96 -0.34
C THR A 230 0.70 33.64 1.11
N GLU A 231 1.17 32.42 1.34
CA GLU A 231 1.72 31.96 2.60
C GLU A 231 3.15 31.53 2.40
N GLN A 232 4.04 32.04 3.26
CA GLN A 232 5.43 31.65 3.30
C GLN A 232 5.83 31.21 4.70
N SER A 233 6.26 29.94 4.85
CA SER A 233 6.71 29.42 6.14
C SER A 233 7.92 30.14 6.71
N GLN A 234 7.91 30.28 8.04
CA GLN A 234 9.00 30.77 8.86
C GLN A 234 9.67 29.64 9.68
N LYS A 235 10.82 29.96 10.29
CA LYS A 235 11.49 29.09 11.25
C LYS A 235 10.56 28.66 12.39
N GLY A 236 10.70 27.40 12.86
CA GLY A 236 9.88 26.84 13.93
C GLY A 236 8.66 26.09 13.42
N SER A 237 8.47 25.98 12.10
CA SER A 237 7.58 24.98 11.49
C SER A 237 8.22 23.60 11.58
N GLY A 238 7.43 22.55 11.85
CA GLY A 238 8.00 21.22 12.04
C GLY A 238 6.98 20.11 12.21
N PHE A 239 7.52 18.90 12.25
CA PHE A 239 6.79 17.64 12.36
C PHE A 239 7.35 16.77 13.47
N GLU A 240 6.47 16.19 14.24
CA GLU A 240 6.77 15.19 15.26
C GLU A 240 5.78 14.02 15.12
N ALA A 241 6.24 12.78 15.29
CA ALA A 241 5.37 11.61 15.32
C ALA A 241 5.93 10.50 16.20
N TRP A 242 5.02 9.75 16.83
CA TRP A 242 5.30 8.63 17.71
C TRP A 242 4.32 7.50 17.37
N HIS A 243 4.67 6.72 16.35
CA HIS A 243 3.84 5.59 15.92
C HIS A 243 4.38 4.32 16.55
N ASN A 244 3.49 3.51 17.09
CA ASN A 244 3.85 2.18 17.60
C ASN A 244 2.71 1.19 17.41
N GLY A 245 3.05 -0.09 17.43
CA GLY A 245 2.07 -1.15 17.36
C GLY A 245 2.59 -2.45 17.95
N HIS A 246 1.67 -3.26 18.43
CA HIS A 246 1.92 -4.54 19.06
C HIS A 246 0.92 -5.58 18.52
N THR A 247 1.41 -6.78 18.26
CA THR A 247 0.58 -7.90 17.81
C THR A 247 0.92 -9.15 18.62
N LEU A 248 -0.09 -9.79 19.17
CA LEU A 248 -0.02 -11.11 19.78
C LEU A 248 -0.78 -12.08 18.90
N ASN A 249 -0.14 -13.17 18.48
CA ASN A 249 -0.78 -14.21 17.68
C ASN A 249 -0.69 -15.56 18.36
N TYR A 250 -1.78 -16.31 18.23
CA TYR A 250 -1.83 -17.74 18.44
C TYR A 250 -2.28 -18.42 17.15
N ASN A 251 -1.51 -19.40 16.68
CA ASN A 251 -1.84 -20.24 15.55
C ASN A 251 -1.92 -21.69 15.98
N PHE A 252 -3.00 -22.37 15.63
CA PHE A 252 -3.10 -23.81 15.66
C PHE A 252 -3.16 -24.32 14.23
N LEU A 253 -2.24 -25.22 13.89
CA LEU A 253 -2.01 -25.69 12.52
C LEU A 253 -2.14 -27.21 12.48
N ASP A 254 -3.21 -27.73 11.89
CA ASP A 254 -3.33 -29.11 11.43
C ASP A 254 -3.60 -29.09 9.92
N PRO A 255 -2.56 -29.14 9.07
CA PRO A 255 -2.68 -28.89 7.64
C PRO A 255 -3.69 -29.82 6.93
N GLN A 256 -3.89 -31.02 7.45
CA GLN A 256 -4.82 -31.99 6.86
C GLN A 256 -6.27 -31.80 7.29
N LYS A 257 -6.53 -31.15 8.45
CA LYS A 257 -7.87 -31.04 9.02
C LYS A 257 -8.34 -29.62 9.20
N GLN A 258 -7.61 -28.83 9.98
CA GLN A 258 -8.11 -27.52 10.41
C GLN A 258 -6.98 -26.55 10.77
N THR A 259 -7.28 -25.29 10.60
CA THR A 259 -6.43 -24.18 11.03
C THR A 259 -7.26 -23.21 11.87
N PHE A 260 -6.70 -22.77 12.99
CA PHE A 260 -7.27 -21.71 13.81
C PHE A 260 -6.21 -20.64 14.06
N ASN A 261 -6.59 -19.37 13.92
CA ASN A 261 -5.75 -18.23 14.28
C ASN A 261 -6.52 -17.26 15.17
N ALA A 262 -5.86 -16.75 16.19
CA ALA A 262 -6.31 -15.63 17.00
C ALA A 262 -5.21 -14.56 17.02
N SER A 263 -5.54 -13.35 16.58
CA SER A 263 -4.61 -12.21 16.51
C SER A 263 -5.18 -11.01 17.25
N LEU A 264 -4.47 -10.55 18.27
CA LEU A 264 -4.79 -9.33 19.00
C LEU A 264 -3.79 -8.25 18.57
N ASN A 265 -4.30 -7.18 17.95
CA ASN A 265 -3.50 -6.07 17.47
C ASN A 265 -3.81 -4.81 18.27
N PHE A 266 -2.79 -4.00 18.45
CA PHE A 266 -2.85 -2.75 19.17
C PHE A 266 -1.98 -1.72 18.46
N ASN A 267 -2.59 -0.72 17.81
CA ASN A 267 -1.88 0.33 17.10
C ASN A 267 -2.17 1.68 17.71
N ASN A 268 -1.13 2.49 17.85
CA ASN A 268 -1.21 3.87 18.30
C ASN A 268 -0.51 4.78 17.28
N ASN A 269 -1.27 5.76 16.75
CA ASN A 269 -0.74 6.80 15.89
C ASN A 269 -0.82 8.13 16.62
N ASN A 270 0.30 8.83 16.71
CA ASN A 270 0.39 10.14 17.31
C ASN A 270 1.29 11.01 16.45
N TYR A 271 0.77 12.09 15.89
CA TYR A 271 1.57 13.06 15.18
C TYR A 271 1.13 14.49 15.45
N LYS A 272 2.05 15.42 15.21
CA LYS A 272 1.85 16.85 15.35
C LYS A 272 2.56 17.58 14.22
N ASN A 273 1.79 18.28 13.42
CA ASN A 273 2.27 19.24 12.43
C ASN A 273 2.15 20.66 13.00
N LYS A 274 3.13 21.48 12.73
CA LYS A 274 3.14 22.89 13.13
C LYS A 274 3.72 23.73 12.00
N TYR A 275 2.97 24.68 11.54
CA TYR A 275 3.41 25.70 10.58
C TYR A 275 3.33 27.08 11.22
N LYS A 276 4.38 27.85 11.03
CA LYS A 276 4.43 29.28 11.28
C LYS A 276 4.78 29.96 9.98
N GLY A 277 4.14 31.05 9.65
CA GLY A 277 4.35 31.72 8.40
C GLY A 277 3.81 33.14 8.38
N ILE A 278 4.08 33.84 7.30
CA ILE A 278 3.46 35.13 6.97
C ILE A 278 2.46 34.86 5.86
N LEU A 279 1.26 35.39 6.04
CA LEU A 279 0.23 35.50 5.02
C LEU A 279 0.24 36.94 4.49
N THR A 280 0.33 37.08 3.17
CA THR A 280 0.21 38.35 2.48
C THR A 280 -1.02 38.30 1.58
N ASP A 281 -1.90 39.30 1.72
CA ASP A 281 -3.13 39.48 0.94
C ASP A 281 -2.93 40.63 -0.04
N GLU A 282 -3.07 40.39 -1.35
CA GLU A 282 -2.85 41.38 -2.41
C GLU A 282 -4.04 42.33 -2.64
N ARG A 283 -5.10 42.27 -1.82
CA ARG A 283 -6.22 43.22 -1.93
C ARG A 283 -5.76 44.67 -1.61
N PRO A 284 -6.40 45.71 -2.16
CA PRO A 284 -6.13 47.09 -1.78
C PRO A 284 -6.30 47.26 -0.25
N GLY A 285 -5.25 47.75 0.41
CA GLY A 285 -5.18 47.79 1.87
C GLY A 285 -4.86 46.43 2.49
N GLY A 286 -4.32 45.52 1.69
CA GLY A 286 -3.97 44.17 2.08
C GLY A 286 -3.10 44.08 3.32
N ILE A 287 -3.40 43.11 4.15
CA ILE A 287 -2.83 42.93 5.48
C ILE A 287 -1.80 41.83 5.43
N GLU A 288 -0.66 42.06 6.06
CA GLU A 288 0.27 40.98 6.37
C GLU A 288 -0.05 40.40 7.74
N ASN A 289 -0.29 39.11 7.81
CA ASN A 289 -0.63 38.41 9.04
C ASN A 289 0.45 37.37 9.42
N ASN A 290 0.78 37.33 10.71
CA ASN A 290 1.44 36.16 11.29
C ASN A 290 0.44 35.01 11.33
N MET A 291 0.77 33.90 10.71
CA MET A 291 -0.04 32.68 10.69
C MET A 291 0.58 31.60 11.57
N TYR A 292 -0.29 30.96 12.35
CA TYR A 292 0.03 29.75 13.11
C TYR A 292 -1.01 28.65 12.82
N ASP A 293 -0.57 27.50 12.33
CA ASP A 293 -1.41 26.34 12.03
C ASP A 293 -0.79 25.09 12.67
N ARG A 294 -1.46 24.53 13.67
CA ARG A 294 -1.03 23.33 14.37
C ARG A 294 -2.11 22.26 14.32
N THR A 295 -1.79 21.11 13.81
CA THR A 295 -2.65 19.91 13.90
C THR A 295 -1.98 18.87 14.79
N LYS A 296 -2.68 18.37 15.79
CA LYS A 296 -2.30 17.22 16.61
C LYS A 296 -3.34 16.11 16.41
N TYR A 297 -2.88 14.92 16.07
CA TYR A 297 -3.72 13.74 15.92
C TYR A 297 -3.20 12.61 16.79
N ILE A 298 -4.11 11.97 17.51
CA ILE A 298 -3.84 10.79 18.32
C ILE A 298 -4.94 9.78 18.01
N SER A 299 -4.60 8.54 17.69
CA SER A 299 -5.56 7.44 17.62
C SER A 299 -5.03 6.18 18.26
N LEU A 300 -5.94 5.45 18.88
CA LEU A 300 -5.73 4.14 19.47
C LEU A 300 -6.67 3.14 18.79
N HIS A 301 -6.12 2.04 18.27
CA HIS A 301 -6.87 1.07 17.49
C HIS A 301 -6.57 -0.38 17.93
N PRO A 302 -7.18 -0.88 19.02
CA PRO A 302 -7.20 -2.30 19.32
C PRO A 302 -8.12 -3.08 18.37
N SER A 303 -7.70 -4.28 17.96
CA SER A 303 -8.54 -5.20 17.17
C SER A 303 -8.24 -6.66 17.50
N LEU A 304 -9.27 -7.49 17.46
CA LEU A 304 -9.18 -8.93 17.58
C LEU A 304 -9.65 -9.57 16.28
N ASN A 305 -8.83 -10.44 15.72
CA ASN A 305 -9.15 -11.22 14.53
C ASN A 305 -9.12 -12.71 14.89
N LEU A 306 -10.24 -13.41 14.67
CA LEU A 306 -10.37 -14.84 14.83
C LEU A 306 -10.64 -15.47 13.47
N TYR A 307 -9.83 -16.44 13.09
CA TYR A 307 -9.96 -17.16 11.84
C TYR A 307 -10.05 -18.67 12.11
N TYR A 308 -10.95 -19.33 11.42
CA TYR A 308 -11.10 -20.78 11.44
C TYR A 308 -11.26 -21.31 10.02
N GLN A 309 -10.56 -22.41 9.71
CA GLN A 309 -10.65 -23.12 8.44
C GLN A 309 -10.77 -24.62 8.72
N ASN A 310 -11.64 -25.29 7.98
CA ASN A 310 -11.80 -26.74 8.04
C ASN A 310 -11.72 -27.34 6.63
N ASN A 311 -10.77 -28.26 6.44
CA ASN A 311 -10.61 -29.03 5.23
C ASN A 311 -11.59 -30.23 5.27
N LEU A 312 -12.61 -30.17 4.46
CA LEU A 312 -13.60 -31.25 4.32
C LEU A 312 -13.14 -32.28 3.29
N LYS A 313 -13.78 -33.44 3.29
CA LYS A 313 -13.51 -34.49 2.28
C LYS A 313 -13.81 -34.00 0.87
N LYS A 314 -13.16 -34.61 -0.16
CA LYS A 314 -13.33 -34.31 -1.58
C LYS A 314 -13.00 -32.87 -1.97
N ASP A 315 -11.85 -32.35 -1.50
CA ASP A 315 -11.34 -31.01 -1.85
C ASP A 315 -12.34 -29.88 -1.61
N GLN A 316 -13.04 -29.95 -0.50
CA GLN A 316 -13.94 -28.89 -0.01
C GLN A 316 -13.32 -28.19 1.19
N LEU A 317 -13.69 -26.94 1.36
CA LEU A 317 -13.13 -26.05 2.35
C LEU A 317 -14.22 -25.15 2.89
N ILE A 318 -14.31 -25.01 4.20
CA ILE A 318 -15.10 -23.98 4.86
C ILE A 318 -14.17 -23.08 5.65
N MET A 319 -14.38 -21.78 5.54
CA MET A 319 -13.63 -20.76 6.24
C MET A 319 -14.59 -19.82 6.96
N ALA A 320 -14.21 -19.40 8.15
CA ALA A 320 -14.93 -18.40 8.92
C ALA A 320 -13.95 -17.38 9.50
N ASN A 321 -14.33 -16.11 9.47
CA ASN A 321 -13.53 -15.02 10.03
C ASN A 321 -14.43 -14.08 10.84
N LEU A 322 -13.99 -13.75 12.05
CA LEU A 322 -14.60 -12.72 12.89
C LEU A 322 -13.56 -11.69 13.27
N VAL A 323 -13.81 -10.43 12.89
CA VAL A 323 -12.96 -9.31 13.29
C VAL A 323 -13.77 -8.34 14.13
N THR A 324 -13.23 -7.94 15.27
CA THR A 324 -13.76 -6.84 16.06
C THR A 324 -12.69 -5.77 16.19
N SER A 325 -13.07 -4.50 16.08
CA SER A 325 -12.17 -3.38 16.25
C SER A 325 -12.83 -2.23 17.00
N TYR A 326 -12.02 -1.52 17.76
CA TYR A 326 -12.40 -0.26 18.39
C TYR A 326 -11.36 0.79 18.02
N GLU A 327 -11.80 1.98 17.63
CA GLU A 327 -10.94 3.12 17.45
C GLU A 327 -11.40 4.29 18.31
N ALA A 328 -10.46 4.92 18.99
CA ALA A 328 -10.63 6.21 19.64
C ALA A 328 -9.63 7.19 19.03
N SER A 329 -10.10 8.31 18.50
CA SER A 329 -9.27 9.34 17.89
C SER A 329 -9.53 10.72 18.47
N HIS A 330 -8.47 11.55 18.51
CA HIS A 330 -8.51 12.98 18.83
C HIS A 330 -7.79 13.73 17.72
N SER A 331 -8.50 14.58 17.01
CA SER A 331 -7.95 15.49 16.01
C SER A 331 -8.17 16.93 16.48
N HIS A 332 -7.08 17.63 16.75
CA HIS A 332 -7.12 19.00 17.29
C HIS A 332 -6.32 19.92 16.39
N ARG A 333 -6.99 20.87 15.76
CA ARG A 333 -6.38 21.92 14.95
C ARG A 333 -6.58 23.27 15.59
N LEU A 334 -5.47 24.01 15.79
CA LEU A 334 -5.44 25.42 16.14
C LEU A 334 -4.93 26.21 14.94
N TYR A 335 -5.71 27.18 14.49
CA TYR A 335 -5.33 28.06 13.39
C TYR A 335 -5.57 29.50 13.77
N ASN A 336 -4.51 30.32 13.74
CA ASN A 336 -4.57 31.71 14.11
C ASN A 336 -3.95 32.58 13.01
N GLU A 337 -4.56 33.73 12.74
CA GLU A 337 -4.00 34.85 11.98
C GLU A 337 -4.01 36.06 12.84
N ASN A 338 -2.85 36.67 13.04
CA ASN A 338 -2.73 37.96 13.77
C ASN A 338 -2.12 38.99 12.81
N ASP A 339 -2.63 40.22 12.83
CA ASP A 339 -2.03 41.32 12.07
C ASP A 339 -0.57 41.49 12.42
N LEU A 340 0.30 41.57 11.39
CA LEU A 340 1.75 41.60 11.58
C LEU A 340 2.27 42.83 12.29
N ALA A 341 1.58 43.99 12.13
CA ALA A 341 2.01 45.27 12.69
C ALA A 341 1.50 45.47 14.12
N THR A 342 0.28 45.03 14.41
CA THR A 342 -0.41 45.34 15.69
C THR A 342 -0.53 44.13 16.61
N ASP A 343 -0.24 42.91 16.10
CA ASP A 343 -0.49 41.62 16.75
C ASP A 343 -1.98 41.38 17.12
N ALA A 344 -2.88 42.16 16.56
CA ALA A 344 -4.31 41.99 16.78
C ALA A 344 -4.83 40.69 16.17
N PRO A 345 -5.64 39.90 16.89
CA PRO A 345 -6.18 38.65 16.37
C PRO A 345 -7.20 38.93 15.26
N MET A 346 -6.96 38.40 14.07
CA MET A 346 -7.84 38.51 12.90
C MET A 346 -8.68 37.22 12.71
N VAL A 347 -8.06 36.07 12.93
CA VAL A 347 -8.72 34.75 12.84
C VAL A 347 -8.24 33.90 14.01
N ASN A 348 -9.18 33.23 14.68
CA ASN A 348 -8.87 32.26 15.72
C ASN A 348 -9.81 31.05 15.59
N ILE A 349 -9.26 29.89 15.21
CA ILE A 349 -10.00 28.66 15.01
C ILE A 349 -9.41 27.59 15.92
N ASP A 350 -10.26 26.97 16.72
CA ASP A 350 -9.97 25.85 17.60
C ASP A 350 -10.90 24.68 17.24
N ASN A 351 -10.48 23.77 16.37
CA ASN A 351 -11.27 22.62 15.93
C ASN A 351 -10.81 21.35 16.65
N LEU A 352 -11.59 20.87 17.63
CA LEU A 352 -11.34 19.61 18.32
C LEU A 352 -12.43 18.57 18.00
N ILE A 353 -12.04 17.49 17.34
CA ILE A 353 -12.93 16.35 17.05
C ILE A 353 -12.47 15.14 17.85
N LYS A 354 -13.41 14.49 18.55
CA LYS A 354 -13.20 13.23 19.27
C LYS A 354 -14.02 12.13 18.59
N GLY A 355 -13.35 11.23 17.89
CA GLY A 355 -13.95 10.09 17.20
C GLY A 355 -13.96 8.83 18.05
N LYS A 356 -15.01 8.03 17.93
CA LYS A 356 -15.10 6.67 18.46
C LYS A 356 -15.80 5.81 17.43
N THR A 357 -15.20 4.67 17.09
CA THR A 357 -15.81 3.70 16.20
C THR A 357 -15.64 2.30 16.80
N PHE A 358 -16.73 1.57 16.89
CA PHE A 358 -16.72 0.14 17.18
C PHE A 358 -17.23 -0.59 15.95
N SER A 359 -16.56 -1.67 15.54
CA SER A 359 -16.95 -2.42 14.36
C SER A 359 -16.81 -3.93 14.59
N VAL A 360 -17.74 -4.67 14.00
CA VAL A 360 -17.74 -6.15 13.97
C VAL A 360 -17.90 -6.58 12.52
N LEU A 361 -17.04 -7.47 12.05
CA LEU A 361 -17.13 -8.10 10.76
C LEU A 361 -17.17 -9.61 10.92
N GLY A 362 -18.14 -10.24 10.28
CA GLY A 362 -18.24 -11.69 10.14
C GLY A 362 -18.23 -12.10 8.68
N GLU A 363 -17.48 -13.14 8.35
CA GLU A 363 -17.43 -13.73 6.99
C GLU A 363 -17.41 -15.24 7.07
N VAL A 364 -18.13 -15.89 6.16
CA VAL A 364 -18.10 -17.33 5.96
C VAL A 364 -18.01 -17.60 4.48
N ASP A 365 -17.01 -18.42 4.10
CA ASP A 365 -16.79 -18.82 2.72
C ASP A 365 -16.77 -20.33 2.59
N TYR A 366 -17.23 -20.80 1.44
CA TYR A 366 -17.15 -22.17 0.99
C TYR A 366 -16.38 -22.24 -0.33
N GLU A 367 -15.46 -23.20 -0.44
CA GLU A 367 -14.72 -23.47 -1.68
C GLU A 367 -14.82 -24.97 -2.01
N LYS A 368 -15.03 -25.28 -3.27
CA LYS A 368 -14.93 -26.62 -3.85
C LYS A 368 -14.00 -26.58 -5.05
N THR A 369 -12.96 -27.42 -5.00
CA THR A 369 -12.00 -27.57 -6.11
C THR A 369 -12.26 -28.90 -6.83
N TRP A 370 -12.17 -28.85 -8.17
CA TRP A 370 -12.13 -29.99 -9.06
C TRP A 370 -10.86 -29.91 -9.90
N LYS A 371 -10.55 -30.95 -10.68
CA LYS A 371 -9.32 -31.02 -11.47
C LYS A 371 -9.06 -29.77 -12.32
N ASN A 372 -10.08 -29.24 -12.99
CA ASN A 372 -9.95 -28.12 -13.93
C ASN A 372 -10.87 -26.93 -13.58
N SER A 373 -11.50 -26.93 -12.43
CA SER A 373 -12.41 -25.85 -12.04
C SER A 373 -12.49 -25.68 -10.51
N ARG A 374 -12.93 -24.52 -10.08
CA ARG A 374 -13.12 -24.17 -8.68
C ARG A 374 -14.37 -23.29 -8.55
N PHE A 375 -15.18 -23.60 -7.58
CA PHE A 375 -16.30 -22.77 -7.16
C PHE A 375 -16.00 -22.19 -5.77
N THR A 376 -16.22 -20.90 -5.60
CA THR A 376 -16.10 -20.20 -4.32
C THR A 376 -17.37 -19.39 -4.11
N ALA A 377 -17.96 -19.45 -2.94
CA ALA A 377 -19.11 -18.62 -2.55
C ALA A 377 -18.95 -18.18 -1.11
N GLY A 378 -19.45 -17.01 -0.78
CA GLY A 378 -19.35 -16.48 0.57
C GLY A 378 -20.34 -15.38 0.89
N ILE A 379 -20.46 -15.12 2.19
CA ILE A 379 -21.21 -14.02 2.76
C ILE A 379 -20.36 -13.30 3.78
N ARG A 380 -20.34 -11.96 3.69
CA ARG A 380 -19.66 -11.07 4.63
C ARG A 380 -20.61 -9.97 5.08
N HIS A 381 -20.61 -9.70 6.38
CA HIS A 381 -21.32 -8.55 6.95
C HIS A 381 -20.40 -7.78 7.89
N THR A 382 -20.37 -6.45 7.72
CA THR A 382 -19.69 -5.51 8.61
C THR A 382 -20.74 -4.60 9.23
N GLN A 383 -20.75 -4.50 10.55
CA GLN A 383 -21.55 -3.53 11.31
C GLN A 383 -20.64 -2.59 12.05
N SER A 384 -20.85 -1.27 11.88
CA SER A 384 -20.07 -0.23 12.56
C SER A 384 -20.98 0.75 13.27
N TRP A 385 -20.57 1.15 14.48
CA TRP A 385 -21.17 2.22 15.29
C TRP A 385 -20.16 3.33 15.42
N ILE A 386 -20.46 4.47 14.80
CA ILE A 386 -19.53 5.58 14.61
C ILE A 386 -20.07 6.79 15.36
N GLN A 387 -19.20 7.50 16.09
CA GLN A 387 -19.51 8.72 16.78
C GLN A 387 -18.39 9.73 16.61
N ASN A 388 -18.75 10.97 16.21
CA ASN A 388 -17.86 12.12 16.20
C ASN A 388 -18.44 13.22 17.10
N LYS A 389 -17.63 13.70 18.06
CA LYS A 389 -17.95 14.84 18.89
C LYS A 389 -17.14 16.04 18.40
N TYR A 390 -17.81 17.04 17.87
CA TYR A 390 -17.29 18.35 17.50
C TYR A 390 -17.41 19.26 18.72
N VAL A 391 -16.27 19.55 19.35
CA VAL A 391 -16.28 20.15 20.69
C VAL A 391 -16.72 21.61 20.65
N GLU A 392 -16.22 22.38 19.68
CA GLU A 392 -16.53 23.82 19.53
C GLU A 392 -17.98 24.05 19.15
N GLN A 393 -18.54 23.17 18.29
CA GLN A 393 -19.96 23.25 17.90
C GLN A 393 -20.89 22.61 18.94
N ASN A 394 -20.33 22.05 20.02
CA ASN A 394 -21.05 21.27 21.03
C ASN A 394 -21.99 20.21 20.42
N THR A 395 -21.55 19.56 19.31
CA THR A 395 -22.36 18.65 18.52
C THR A 395 -21.79 17.26 18.56
N ILE A 396 -22.67 16.27 18.69
CA ILE A 396 -22.30 14.84 18.55
C ILE A 396 -23.07 14.29 17.35
N ASP A 397 -22.33 13.84 16.36
CA ASP A 397 -22.88 13.14 15.21
C ASP A 397 -22.62 11.64 15.33
N ARG A 398 -23.63 10.80 15.07
CA ARG A 398 -23.56 9.35 15.17
C ARG A 398 -24.15 8.70 13.95
N MET A 399 -23.60 7.53 13.59
CA MET A 399 -24.11 6.71 12.50
C MET A 399 -23.96 5.23 12.81
N ASN A 400 -25.00 4.47 12.53
CA ASN A 400 -24.91 3.01 12.38
C ASN A 400 -24.76 2.70 10.90
N GLN A 401 -23.73 1.93 10.57
CA GLN A 401 -23.42 1.57 9.19
C GLN A 401 -23.33 0.05 9.05
N GLY A 402 -24.15 -0.52 8.16
CA GLY A 402 -24.12 -1.93 7.79
C GLY A 402 -23.64 -2.10 6.35
N ASN A 403 -22.76 -3.06 6.11
CA ASN A 403 -22.30 -3.44 4.78
C ASN A 403 -22.35 -4.96 4.65
N SER A 404 -23.30 -5.47 3.85
CA SER A 404 -23.43 -6.90 3.57
C SER A 404 -22.95 -7.16 2.15
N TYR A 405 -22.22 -8.26 1.95
CA TYR A 405 -21.71 -8.68 0.66
C TYR A 405 -21.90 -10.19 0.50
N ILE A 406 -22.62 -10.59 -0.54
CA ILE A 406 -22.83 -11.99 -0.92
C ILE A 406 -22.18 -12.16 -2.28
N PHE A 407 -21.43 -13.24 -2.49
CA PHE A 407 -20.76 -13.47 -3.75
C PHE A 407 -20.65 -14.96 -4.11
N GLY A 408 -20.48 -15.20 -5.41
CA GLY A 408 -20.10 -16.49 -5.98
C GLY A 408 -19.18 -16.29 -7.18
N GLU A 409 -18.17 -17.16 -7.32
CA GLU A 409 -17.22 -17.16 -8.43
C GLU A 409 -16.98 -18.59 -8.91
N TYR A 410 -16.98 -18.78 -10.20
CA TYR A 410 -16.59 -20.01 -10.86
C TYR A 410 -15.36 -19.77 -11.72
N TRP A 411 -14.27 -20.45 -11.40
CA TRP A 411 -13.04 -20.48 -12.18
C TRP A 411 -12.97 -21.78 -12.99
N LEU A 412 -12.52 -21.70 -14.24
CA LEU A 412 -12.42 -22.81 -15.19
C LEU A 412 -11.15 -22.72 -16.01
N ARG A 413 -10.54 -23.90 -16.26
CA ARG A 413 -9.44 -24.09 -17.23
C ARG A 413 -9.95 -24.95 -18.38
N LEU A 414 -9.79 -24.44 -19.61
CA LEU A 414 -10.12 -25.12 -20.87
C LEU A 414 -8.84 -25.44 -21.63
N GLY A 415 -8.45 -26.71 -21.59
CA GLY A 415 -7.19 -27.14 -22.19
C GLY A 415 -5.95 -26.48 -21.55
N ASN A 416 -4.89 -26.31 -22.34
CA ASN A 416 -3.61 -25.74 -21.88
C ASN A 416 -3.52 -24.22 -22.13
N HIS A 417 -4.39 -23.67 -22.95
CA HIS A 417 -4.27 -22.29 -23.43
C HIS A 417 -5.22 -21.31 -22.77
N PHE A 418 -6.37 -21.74 -22.27
CA PHE A 418 -7.39 -20.83 -21.77
C PHE A 418 -7.74 -21.13 -20.31
N ASP A 419 -7.72 -20.12 -19.48
CA ASP A 419 -8.33 -20.14 -18.15
C ASP A 419 -9.01 -18.79 -17.82
N GLY A 420 -10.00 -18.86 -16.94
CA GLY A 420 -10.72 -17.65 -16.57
C GLY A 420 -11.70 -17.87 -15.44
N SER A 421 -12.29 -16.77 -14.97
CA SER A 421 -13.35 -16.81 -13.94
C SER A 421 -14.49 -15.86 -14.29
N VAL A 422 -15.68 -16.25 -13.84
CA VAL A 422 -16.88 -15.40 -13.81
C VAL A 422 -17.38 -15.36 -12.38
N GLY A 423 -17.49 -14.17 -11.84
CA GLY A 423 -17.98 -13.92 -10.49
C GLY A 423 -19.11 -12.91 -10.49
N LEU A 424 -20.03 -13.09 -9.55
CA LEU A 424 -21.10 -12.15 -9.30
C LEU A 424 -21.20 -11.91 -7.79
N GLY A 425 -21.13 -10.64 -7.41
CA GLY A 425 -21.34 -10.18 -6.04
C GLY A 425 -22.54 -9.25 -5.95
N TYR A 426 -23.09 -9.13 -4.76
CA TYR A 426 -24.13 -8.17 -4.43
C TYR A 426 -23.82 -7.53 -3.09
N SER A 427 -23.63 -6.21 -3.10
CA SER A 427 -23.41 -5.41 -1.89
C SER A 427 -24.66 -4.66 -1.51
N LEU A 428 -24.96 -4.68 -0.20
CA LEU A 428 -26.04 -3.92 0.41
C LEU A 428 -25.44 -3.00 1.46
N TYR A 429 -25.57 -1.69 1.27
CA TYR A 429 -25.06 -0.64 2.16
C TYR A 429 -26.22 0.00 2.89
N HIS A 430 -26.19 -0.03 4.21
CA HIS A 430 -27.18 0.60 5.07
C HIS A 430 -26.50 1.71 5.89
N TYR A 431 -27.01 2.93 5.79
CA TYR A 431 -26.55 4.10 6.53
C TYR A 431 -27.69 4.66 7.36
N ALA A 432 -27.54 4.66 8.68
CA ALA A 432 -28.53 5.18 9.63
C ALA A 432 -27.90 6.25 10.55
N PRO A 433 -27.72 7.49 10.03
CA PRO A 433 -27.26 8.61 10.84
C PRO A 433 -28.31 9.00 11.88
N GLN A 434 -27.88 9.35 13.09
CA GLN A 434 -28.79 9.73 14.16
C GLN A 434 -29.54 11.01 13.79
N ASN A 435 -30.85 11.06 14.07
CA ASN A 435 -31.73 12.19 13.80
C ASN A 435 -31.84 12.60 12.31
N ARG A 436 -31.50 11.70 11.40
CA ARG A 436 -31.64 11.87 9.94
C ARG A 436 -32.25 10.61 9.32
N GLN A 437 -32.73 10.72 8.09
CA GLN A 437 -33.30 9.58 7.36
C GLN A 437 -32.24 8.51 7.11
N SER A 438 -32.57 7.24 7.38
CA SER A 438 -31.74 6.13 6.99
C SER A 438 -31.90 5.80 5.51
N HIS A 439 -30.80 5.35 4.88
CA HIS A 439 -30.77 5.00 3.49
C HIS A 439 -30.17 3.61 3.28
N THR A 440 -30.69 2.89 2.31
CA THR A 440 -30.16 1.58 1.90
C THR A 440 -29.91 1.61 0.40
N TYR A 441 -28.69 1.23 0.00
CA TYR A 441 -28.25 1.18 -1.39
C TYR A 441 -27.77 -0.21 -1.74
N SER A 442 -27.97 -0.62 -2.98
CA SER A 442 -27.48 -1.90 -3.47
C SER A 442 -26.64 -1.73 -4.73
N ILE A 443 -25.60 -2.54 -4.84
CA ILE A 443 -24.69 -2.53 -5.99
C ILE A 443 -24.38 -3.97 -6.39
N TRP A 444 -24.70 -4.33 -7.64
CA TRP A 444 -24.23 -5.56 -8.27
C TRP A 444 -22.76 -5.43 -8.64
N ARG A 445 -21.97 -6.46 -8.37
CA ARG A 445 -20.52 -6.47 -8.55
C ARG A 445 -20.06 -7.63 -9.42
N PRO A 446 -20.37 -7.60 -10.74
CA PRO A 446 -19.85 -8.59 -11.68
C PRO A 446 -18.35 -8.48 -11.80
N ARG A 447 -17.70 -9.63 -11.96
CA ARG A 447 -16.28 -9.78 -12.24
C ARG A 447 -16.07 -10.80 -13.33
N PHE A 448 -15.14 -10.52 -14.23
CA PHE A 448 -14.76 -11.41 -15.30
C PHE A 448 -13.24 -11.37 -15.47
N THR A 449 -12.62 -12.53 -15.60
CA THR A 449 -11.21 -12.68 -15.93
C THR A 449 -11.07 -13.71 -17.04
N ALA A 450 -10.30 -13.41 -18.07
CA ALA A 450 -9.91 -14.35 -19.10
C ALA A 450 -8.42 -14.27 -19.34
N ARG A 451 -7.72 -15.40 -19.38
CA ARG A 451 -6.32 -15.48 -19.74
C ARG A 451 -6.16 -16.47 -20.90
N TYR A 452 -5.42 -16.05 -21.92
CA TYR A 452 -5.01 -16.87 -23.02
C TYR A 452 -3.48 -17.03 -23.00
N THR A 453 -3.02 -18.25 -22.84
CA THR A 453 -1.61 -18.63 -22.92
C THR A 453 -1.28 -18.83 -24.39
N ILE A 454 -0.47 -17.93 -24.96
CA ILE A 454 -0.09 -17.94 -26.38
C ILE A 454 0.92 -19.06 -26.62
N ASP A 455 1.94 -19.09 -25.78
CA ASP A 455 3.02 -20.08 -25.77
C ASP A 455 3.60 -20.23 -24.35
N ASP A 456 4.68 -21.00 -24.19
CA ASP A 456 5.33 -21.23 -22.89
C ASP A 456 5.89 -19.96 -22.25
N TYR A 457 6.11 -18.90 -23.02
CA TYR A 457 6.73 -17.65 -22.58
C TYR A 457 5.75 -16.51 -22.44
N SER A 458 4.62 -16.54 -23.14
CA SER A 458 3.74 -15.39 -23.27
C SER A 458 2.27 -15.67 -22.99
N SER A 459 1.56 -14.69 -22.46
CA SER A 459 0.12 -14.73 -22.25
C SER A 459 -0.53 -13.36 -22.34
N LEU A 460 -1.78 -13.36 -22.75
CA LEU A 460 -2.67 -12.23 -22.74
C LEU A 460 -3.73 -12.45 -21.66
N ARG A 461 -4.03 -11.40 -20.85
CA ARG A 461 -5.06 -11.43 -19.83
C ARG A 461 -5.96 -10.22 -19.95
N PHE A 462 -7.25 -10.43 -19.81
CA PHE A 462 -8.24 -9.39 -19.67
C PHE A 462 -8.97 -9.52 -18.33
N ASN A 463 -9.13 -8.41 -17.64
CA ASN A 463 -9.87 -8.29 -16.38
C ASN A 463 -10.95 -7.24 -16.49
N PHE A 464 -12.11 -7.56 -15.96
CA PHE A 464 -13.20 -6.63 -15.74
C PHE A 464 -13.73 -6.77 -14.32
N VAL A 465 -13.93 -5.66 -13.63
CA VAL A 465 -14.58 -5.65 -12.31
C VAL A 465 -15.41 -4.38 -12.13
N ARG A 466 -16.61 -4.54 -11.57
CA ARG A 466 -17.42 -3.45 -11.06
C ARG A 466 -17.42 -3.47 -9.54
N MET A 467 -16.99 -2.36 -8.94
CA MET A 467 -16.82 -2.19 -7.48
C MET A 467 -17.80 -1.14 -6.96
N GLY A 468 -18.18 -1.21 -5.68
CA GLY A 468 -18.98 -0.19 -5.02
C GLY A 468 -18.13 0.69 -4.11
N SER A 469 -18.45 1.98 -4.02
CA SER A 469 -17.85 2.89 -3.04
C SER A 469 -18.59 2.83 -1.70
N VAL A 470 -17.89 3.12 -0.61
CA VAL A 470 -18.46 3.27 0.74
C VAL A 470 -18.48 4.74 1.10
N ILE A 471 -19.55 5.18 1.76
CA ILE A 471 -19.68 6.55 2.29
C ILE A 471 -19.29 6.53 3.76
N THR A 472 -18.51 7.52 4.18
CA THR A 472 -18.09 7.69 5.58
C THR A 472 -18.96 8.72 6.31
N LEU A 473 -18.91 8.73 7.66
CA LEU A 473 -19.73 9.66 8.44
C LEU A 473 -19.36 11.13 8.17
N ASP A 474 -18.09 11.45 7.99
CA ASP A 474 -17.63 12.80 7.66
C ASP A 474 -18.19 13.30 6.32
N MET A 475 -18.34 12.42 5.32
CA MET A 475 -18.99 12.78 4.05
C MET A 475 -20.47 13.13 4.23
N LEU A 476 -21.15 12.54 5.21
CA LEU A 476 -22.58 12.74 5.49
C LEU A 476 -22.83 13.80 6.58
N SER A 477 -21.83 14.19 7.35
CA SER A 477 -22.00 15.08 8.50
C SER A 477 -22.31 16.52 8.05
N PRO A 478 -23.43 17.14 8.47
CA PRO A 478 -23.75 18.52 8.13
C PRO A 478 -23.00 19.54 9.02
N VAL A 479 -22.10 19.08 9.88
CA VAL A 479 -21.37 19.99 10.79
C VAL A 479 -20.39 20.83 9.98
N VAL A 480 -20.55 22.14 10.06
CA VAL A 480 -19.66 23.11 9.42
C VAL A 480 -18.44 23.36 10.29
N GLN A 481 -17.25 23.31 9.67
CA GLN A 481 -15.98 23.61 10.30
C GLN A 481 -15.27 24.74 9.55
N ASP A 482 -14.75 25.70 10.29
CA ASP A 482 -13.91 26.75 9.71
C ASP A 482 -12.54 26.20 9.31
N ILE A 483 -12.10 26.51 8.10
CA ILE A 483 -10.75 26.20 7.59
C ILE A 483 -9.83 27.38 7.83
N ASP A 484 -10.29 28.58 7.51
CA ASP A 484 -9.63 29.86 7.72
C ASP A 484 -10.66 31.01 7.74
N GLY A 485 -10.23 32.27 7.65
CA GLY A 485 -11.10 33.43 7.64
C GLY A 485 -12.08 33.49 6.46
N ILE A 486 -11.90 32.67 5.41
CA ILE A 486 -12.68 32.76 4.16
C ILE A 486 -13.35 31.42 3.83
N GLN A 487 -12.72 30.29 4.18
CA GLN A 487 -13.16 28.97 3.76
C GLN A 487 -13.74 28.17 4.93
N GLN A 488 -14.77 27.41 4.63
CA GLN A 488 -15.42 26.44 5.52
C GLN A 488 -15.50 25.06 4.84
N SER A 489 -15.67 24.02 5.63
CA SER A 489 -15.88 22.64 5.15
C SER A 489 -17.07 22.01 5.87
N THR A 490 -17.83 21.20 5.13
CA THR A 490 -18.92 20.37 5.66
C THR A 490 -19.04 19.09 4.87
N GLY A 491 -19.74 18.09 5.38
CA GLY A 491 -20.20 16.94 4.59
C GLY A 491 -21.48 17.29 3.81
N ASN A 492 -22.01 16.27 3.13
CA ASN A 492 -23.25 16.38 2.35
C ASN A 492 -24.13 15.15 2.62
N PRO A 493 -25.25 15.30 3.35
CA PRO A 493 -26.15 14.19 3.68
C PRO A 493 -26.77 13.48 2.47
N ASP A 494 -26.77 14.14 1.29
CA ASP A 494 -27.44 13.65 0.08
C ASP A 494 -26.55 12.81 -0.82
N VAL A 495 -25.25 12.63 -0.50
CA VAL A 495 -24.37 11.82 -1.33
C VAL A 495 -24.77 10.34 -1.30
N LYS A 496 -24.60 9.70 -2.45
CA LYS A 496 -24.96 8.29 -2.68
C LYS A 496 -23.72 7.48 -3.07
N PRO A 497 -23.64 6.20 -2.66
CA PRO A 497 -22.60 5.32 -3.16
C PRO A 497 -22.63 5.26 -4.69
N TYR A 498 -21.45 5.19 -5.30
CA TYR A 498 -21.32 5.03 -6.75
C TYR A 498 -20.58 3.74 -7.08
N ALA A 499 -20.67 3.32 -8.32
CA ALA A 499 -19.93 2.16 -8.81
C ALA A 499 -18.76 2.60 -9.69
N THR A 500 -17.64 1.89 -9.57
CA THR A 500 -16.46 2.06 -10.41
C THR A 500 -16.30 0.84 -11.31
N TYR A 501 -16.14 1.07 -12.59
CA TYR A 501 -15.87 0.05 -13.62
C TYR A 501 -14.38 0.08 -13.93
N LYS A 502 -13.71 -1.06 -13.80
CA LYS A 502 -12.27 -1.21 -14.08
C LYS A 502 -12.10 -2.24 -15.18
N TYR A 503 -11.30 -1.91 -16.16
CA TYR A 503 -10.92 -2.76 -17.29
C TYR A 503 -9.40 -2.80 -17.36
N GLU A 504 -8.83 -3.98 -17.55
CA GLU A 504 -7.40 -4.12 -17.68
C GLU A 504 -7.07 -5.18 -18.73
N LEU A 505 -6.17 -4.81 -19.64
CA LEU A 505 -5.57 -5.73 -20.61
C LEU A 505 -4.08 -5.80 -20.32
N GLN A 506 -3.55 -7.02 -20.15
CA GLN A 506 -2.15 -7.27 -19.85
C GLN A 506 -1.56 -8.26 -20.85
N TYR A 507 -0.37 -7.96 -21.35
CA TYR A 507 0.49 -8.90 -22.06
C TYR A 507 1.72 -9.17 -21.19
N GLN A 508 1.99 -10.44 -20.89
CA GLN A 508 3.15 -10.87 -20.11
C GLN A 508 4.05 -11.74 -20.98
N TYR A 509 5.36 -11.48 -20.89
CA TYR A 509 6.41 -12.28 -21.52
C TYR A 509 7.51 -12.61 -20.51
N THR A 510 7.92 -13.89 -20.43
CA THR A 510 8.97 -14.36 -19.52
C THR A 510 9.84 -15.39 -20.23
N ARG A 511 11.11 -15.08 -20.47
CA ARG A 511 12.06 -16.00 -21.08
C ARG A 511 13.48 -15.75 -20.58
N GLY A 512 14.13 -16.81 -20.09
CA GLY A 512 15.49 -16.72 -19.57
C GLY A 512 15.64 -15.67 -18.47
N ILE A 513 16.53 -14.71 -18.70
CA ILE A 513 16.83 -13.63 -17.76
C ILE A 513 15.80 -12.49 -17.75
N PHE A 514 14.87 -12.47 -18.71
CA PHE A 514 13.95 -11.35 -18.92
C PHE A 514 12.52 -11.68 -18.50
N TYR A 515 11.92 -10.76 -17.76
CA TYR A 515 10.48 -10.66 -17.50
C TYR A 515 9.97 -9.31 -17.95
N GLY A 516 8.83 -9.27 -18.66
CA GLY A 516 8.14 -8.06 -19.06
C GLY A 516 6.62 -8.22 -18.94
N LYS A 517 5.94 -7.19 -18.44
CA LYS A 517 4.47 -7.10 -18.38
C LYS A 517 4.03 -5.73 -18.87
N LEU A 518 3.39 -5.68 -20.04
CA LEU A 518 2.78 -4.47 -20.58
C LEU A 518 1.30 -4.49 -20.23
N GLY A 519 0.77 -3.39 -19.70
CA GLY A 519 -0.63 -3.26 -19.32
C GLY A 519 -1.26 -1.96 -19.78
N ALA A 520 -2.57 -2.05 -20.10
CA ALA A 520 -3.47 -0.93 -20.31
C ALA A 520 -4.64 -1.06 -19.31
N PHE A 521 -4.84 -0.03 -18.51
CA PHE A 521 -5.84 0.02 -17.44
C PHE A 521 -6.75 1.22 -17.68
N TYR A 522 -8.08 0.98 -17.66
CA TYR A 522 -9.08 2.02 -17.76
C TYR A 522 -10.09 1.91 -16.63
N THR A 523 -10.36 3.05 -15.99
CA THR A 523 -11.35 3.18 -14.92
C THR A 523 -12.40 4.22 -15.33
N HIS A 524 -13.67 3.88 -15.08
CA HIS A 524 -14.80 4.80 -15.23
C HIS A 524 -15.68 4.76 -13.98
N ALA A 525 -15.95 5.91 -13.40
CA ALA A 525 -16.70 6.09 -12.15
C ALA A 525 -17.81 7.12 -12.33
N PRO A 526 -18.97 6.72 -12.90
CA PRO A 526 -20.12 7.62 -13.03
C PRO A 526 -20.68 7.95 -11.65
N GLY A 527 -21.07 9.20 -11.43
CA GLY A 527 -21.58 9.68 -10.16
C GLY A 527 -20.51 9.71 -9.05
N ALA A 528 -19.23 9.78 -9.40
CA ALA A 528 -18.12 9.80 -8.43
C ALA A 528 -18.30 10.89 -7.39
N ILE A 529 -18.05 10.56 -6.12
CA ILE A 529 -18.06 11.55 -5.03
C ILE A 529 -16.74 12.34 -5.11
N MET A 530 -16.85 13.62 -5.49
CA MET A 530 -15.71 14.53 -5.61
C MET A 530 -15.98 15.84 -4.88
N PRO A 531 -14.94 16.54 -4.38
CA PRO A 531 -15.11 17.85 -3.75
C PRO A 531 -15.70 18.89 -4.70
N GLU A 532 -16.52 19.80 -4.17
CA GLU A 532 -16.97 21.00 -4.82
C GLU A 532 -16.85 22.19 -3.88
N LYS A 533 -16.68 23.42 -4.40
CA LYS A 533 -16.64 24.65 -3.63
C LYS A 533 -17.59 25.67 -4.23
N TYR A 534 -18.28 26.41 -3.40
CA TYR A 534 -19.19 27.47 -3.81
C TYR A 534 -19.37 28.51 -2.70
N TRP A 535 -19.87 29.69 -3.07
CA TRP A 535 -20.15 30.76 -2.12
C TRP A 535 -21.42 30.49 -1.33
N VAL A 536 -21.35 30.73 0.02
CA VAL A 536 -22.48 30.76 0.93
C VAL A 536 -22.30 32.00 1.79
N GLY A 537 -23.07 33.05 1.52
CA GLY A 537 -22.85 34.35 2.13
C GLY A 537 -21.48 34.93 1.77
N ASP A 538 -20.67 35.20 2.77
CA ASP A 538 -19.31 35.76 2.70
C ASP A 538 -18.19 34.66 2.76
N LYS A 539 -18.57 33.38 2.82
CA LYS A 539 -17.65 32.26 2.93
C LYS A 539 -17.70 31.34 1.71
N ILE A 540 -16.59 30.69 1.41
CA ILE A 540 -16.51 29.60 0.45
C ILE A 540 -16.67 28.29 1.19
N LEU A 541 -17.76 27.59 0.91
CA LEU A 541 -18.06 26.29 1.48
C LEU A 541 -17.50 25.18 0.57
N SER A 542 -16.69 24.32 1.16
CA SER A 542 -16.21 23.07 0.54
C SER A 542 -17.00 21.89 1.07
N ARG A 543 -17.53 21.07 0.17
CA ARG A 543 -18.16 19.78 0.51
C ARG A 543 -17.91 18.73 -0.58
N VAL A 544 -18.25 17.49 -0.31
CA VAL A 544 -18.29 16.45 -1.33
C VAL A 544 -19.68 16.36 -1.97
N ASN A 545 -19.73 15.97 -3.25
CA ASN A 545 -21.01 15.74 -3.95
C ASN A 545 -20.83 14.66 -5.01
N ASN A 546 -21.92 14.00 -5.42
CA ASN A 546 -21.93 13.16 -6.60
C ASN A 546 -21.78 14.05 -7.85
N GLN A 547 -20.68 13.89 -8.55
CA GLN A 547 -20.32 14.62 -9.76
C GLN A 547 -20.65 13.77 -11.00
N LYS A 548 -20.49 14.30 -12.21
CA LYS A 548 -20.87 13.57 -13.44
C LYS A 548 -20.10 12.25 -13.56
N ASP A 549 -18.79 12.30 -13.64
CA ASP A 549 -17.93 11.11 -13.70
C ASP A 549 -16.45 11.43 -13.48
N ALA A 550 -15.70 10.39 -13.18
CA ALA A 550 -14.24 10.40 -13.13
C ALA A 550 -13.70 9.23 -13.95
N GLU A 551 -12.71 9.49 -14.79
CA GLU A 551 -12.06 8.48 -15.61
C GLU A 551 -10.54 8.54 -15.46
N GLU A 552 -9.89 7.37 -15.60
CA GLU A 552 -8.44 7.24 -15.70
C GLU A 552 -8.08 6.23 -16.78
N LEU A 553 -7.13 6.60 -17.64
CA LEU A 553 -6.46 5.68 -18.55
C LEU A 553 -4.98 5.64 -18.18
N ARG A 554 -4.44 4.42 -18.03
CA ARG A 554 -3.05 4.20 -17.67
C ARG A 554 -2.43 3.15 -18.57
N PHE A 555 -1.21 3.43 -19.05
CA PHE A 555 -0.32 2.45 -19.66
C PHE A 555 0.88 2.25 -18.76
N TYR A 556 1.31 1.02 -18.57
CA TYR A 556 2.47 0.70 -17.76
C TYR A 556 3.25 -0.49 -18.35
N LEU A 557 4.55 -0.48 -18.11
CA LEU A 557 5.44 -1.58 -18.44
C LEU A 557 6.24 -1.95 -17.17
N ASN A 558 6.10 -3.16 -16.67
CA ASN A 558 6.92 -3.67 -15.58
C ASN A 558 7.95 -4.63 -16.15
N THR A 559 9.24 -4.38 -15.92
CA THR A 559 10.33 -5.20 -16.42
C THR A 559 11.27 -5.63 -15.29
N ARG A 560 11.87 -6.81 -15.47
CA ARG A 560 12.95 -7.32 -14.64
C ARG A 560 13.94 -8.06 -15.51
N ILE A 561 15.24 -7.82 -15.29
CA ILE A 561 16.33 -8.46 -16.02
C ILE A 561 17.35 -8.98 -15.00
N ASN A 562 17.53 -10.28 -14.93
CA ASN A 562 18.60 -10.92 -14.16
C ASN A 562 19.88 -10.94 -15.01
N VAL A 563 20.56 -9.79 -15.11
CA VAL A 563 21.71 -9.61 -16.01
C VAL A 563 22.81 -10.64 -15.73
N ILE A 564 23.09 -10.86 -14.46
CA ILE A 564 23.97 -11.92 -13.98
C ILE A 564 23.18 -12.65 -12.89
N PRO A 565 22.69 -13.87 -13.16
CA PRO A 565 21.90 -14.63 -12.19
C PRO A 565 22.59 -14.71 -10.83
N GLY A 566 21.82 -14.39 -9.76
CA GLY A 566 22.34 -14.36 -8.39
C GLY A 566 23.19 -13.13 -8.02
N TRP A 567 23.67 -12.33 -8.97
CA TRP A 567 24.56 -11.20 -8.71
C TRP A 567 23.96 -9.84 -9.07
N LEU A 568 23.38 -9.69 -10.26
CA LEU A 568 22.90 -8.41 -10.78
C LEU A 568 21.48 -8.52 -11.33
N THR A 569 20.55 -7.83 -10.70
CA THR A 569 19.18 -7.69 -11.17
C THR A 569 18.83 -6.22 -11.38
N LEU A 570 18.17 -5.94 -12.49
CA LEU A 570 17.61 -4.63 -12.82
C LEU A 570 16.09 -4.74 -12.91
N SER A 571 15.38 -3.74 -12.38
CA SER A 571 13.92 -3.62 -12.53
C SER A 571 13.57 -2.19 -12.94
N ALA A 572 12.56 -2.06 -13.81
CA ALA A 572 12.00 -0.77 -14.17
C ALA A 572 10.50 -0.89 -14.43
N ALA A 573 9.76 0.11 -13.98
CA ALA A 573 8.32 0.21 -14.12
C ALA A 573 7.91 1.62 -14.62
N PRO A 574 8.20 1.97 -15.90
CA PRO A 574 7.69 3.20 -16.49
C PRO A 574 6.18 3.10 -16.73
N GLY A 575 5.50 4.22 -16.57
CA GLY A 575 4.08 4.32 -16.84
C GLY A 575 3.64 5.75 -17.16
N TRP A 576 2.50 5.82 -17.79
CA TRP A 576 1.83 7.08 -18.09
C TRP A 576 0.36 6.94 -17.76
N HIS A 577 -0.23 7.98 -17.16
CA HIS A 577 -1.66 8.04 -16.92
C HIS A 577 -2.26 9.37 -17.32
N ARG A 578 -3.55 9.31 -17.63
CA ARG A 578 -4.39 10.45 -17.94
C ARG A 578 -5.70 10.35 -17.19
N TYR A 579 -6.07 11.46 -16.55
CA TYR A 579 -7.32 11.63 -15.84
C TYR A 579 -8.25 12.55 -16.61
N TRP A 580 -9.54 12.26 -16.58
CA TRP A 580 -10.63 13.14 -16.99
C TRP A 580 -11.61 13.22 -15.81
N MET A 581 -11.72 14.41 -15.22
CA MET A 581 -12.60 14.72 -14.10
C MET A 581 -13.70 15.64 -14.58
N ARG A 582 -14.94 15.14 -14.67
CA ARG A 582 -16.11 15.90 -15.09
C ARG A 582 -17.02 16.13 -13.89
N GLY A 583 -16.95 17.32 -13.33
CA GLY A 583 -17.85 17.79 -12.30
C GLY A 583 -19.15 18.34 -12.86
N ASN A 584 -20.04 18.77 -11.98
CA ASN A 584 -21.30 19.44 -12.37
C ASN A 584 -21.03 20.81 -12.99
N THR A 585 -19.93 21.48 -12.58
CA THR A 585 -19.59 22.86 -12.98
C THR A 585 -18.20 22.99 -13.59
N TYR A 586 -17.43 21.89 -13.69
CA TYR A 586 -16.06 21.92 -14.21
C TYR A 586 -15.74 20.71 -15.07
N THR A 587 -14.68 20.83 -15.86
CA THR A 587 -14.05 19.70 -16.57
C THR A 587 -12.56 19.91 -16.57
N HIS A 588 -11.82 18.93 -16.03
CA HIS A 588 -10.36 18.97 -15.97
C HIS A 588 -9.75 17.71 -16.56
N THR A 589 -8.57 17.87 -17.13
CA THR A 589 -7.75 16.77 -17.66
C THR A 589 -6.32 16.93 -17.15
N TYR A 590 -5.73 15.83 -16.67
CA TYR A 590 -4.37 15.82 -16.18
C TYR A 590 -3.59 14.61 -16.71
N ASN A 591 -2.33 14.80 -17.05
CA ASN A 591 -1.42 13.73 -17.50
C ASN A 591 -0.17 13.69 -16.63
N ASN A 592 0.34 12.50 -16.38
CA ASN A 592 1.61 12.30 -15.68
C ASN A 592 2.36 11.09 -16.24
N PHE A 593 3.66 11.23 -16.41
CA PHE A 593 4.59 10.14 -16.64
C PHE A 593 5.34 9.86 -15.35
N PHE A 594 5.53 8.59 -15.02
CA PHE A 594 6.24 8.13 -13.83
C PHE A 594 7.15 6.95 -14.17
N ILE A 595 8.16 6.74 -13.35
CA ILE A 595 9.02 5.56 -13.41
C ILE A 595 9.48 5.20 -11.99
N ASP A 596 9.35 3.92 -11.66
CA ASP A 596 10.02 3.30 -10.54
C ASP A 596 11.10 2.37 -11.10
N ALA A 597 12.32 2.43 -10.56
CA ALA A 597 13.43 1.59 -11.01
C ALA A 597 14.29 1.17 -9.83
N SER A 598 14.90 0.00 -9.93
CA SER A 598 15.83 -0.51 -8.92
C SER A 598 16.95 -1.34 -9.54
N ILE A 599 18.07 -1.34 -8.85
CA ILE A 599 19.22 -2.20 -9.10
C ILE A 599 19.57 -2.96 -7.82
N ASP A 600 19.85 -4.25 -7.94
CA ASP A 600 20.39 -5.08 -6.87
C ASP A 600 21.68 -5.75 -7.35
N ILE A 601 22.77 -5.53 -6.62
CA ILE A 601 24.06 -6.17 -6.85
C ILE A 601 24.42 -6.90 -5.56
N SER A 602 24.50 -8.23 -5.62
CA SER A 602 24.74 -9.08 -4.45
C SER A 602 25.93 -10.01 -4.67
N HIS A 603 27.01 -9.86 -3.89
CA HIS A 603 28.20 -10.71 -3.97
C HIS A 603 28.97 -10.75 -2.66
N TRP A 604 29.58 -11.92 -2.30
CA TRP A 604 30.38 -12.16 -1.09
C TRP A 604 29.75 -11.67 0.23
N GLY A 605 28.43 -11.76 0.36
CA GLY A 605 27.71 -11.27 1.55
C GLY A 605 27.39 -9.76 1.52
N PHE A 606 27.96 -9.02 0.56
CA PHE A 606 27.56 -7.62 0.33
C PHE A 606 26.36 -7.54 -0.59
N THR A 607 25.53 -6.56 -0.36
CA THR A 607 24.42 -6.18 -1.25
C THR A 607 24.41 -4.67 -1.42
N LEU A 608 24.45 -4.20 -2.66
CA LEU A 608 24.22 -2.82 -3.05
C LEU A 608 22.86 -2.72 -3.71
N ASN A 609 21.95 -1.96 -3.09
CA ASN A 609 20.66 -1.62 -3.68
C ASN A 609 20.64 -0.15 -4.10
N GLY A 610 20.19 0.11 -5.32
CA GLY A 610 19.82 1.46 -5.78
C GLY A 610 18.34 1.52 -6.07
N ILE A 611 17.68 2.60 -5.69
CA ILE A 611 16.26 2.87 -5.99
C ILE A 611 16.09 4.24 -6.61
N LEU A 612 15.15 4.33 -7.54
CA LEU A 612 14.69 5.57 -8.15
C LEU A 612 13.17 5.49 -8.26
N GLN A 613 12.49 6.45 -7.67
CA GLN A 613 11.05 6.66 -7.80
C GLN A 613 10.81 8.08 -8.25
N THR A 614 9.96 8.27 -9.27
CA THR A 614 9.52 9.58 -9.71
C THR A 614 8.06 9.84 -9.31
N ASN A 615 7.61 11.07 -9.46
CA ASN A 615 6.27 11.49 -9.03
C ASN A 615 5.17 10.68 -9.72
N PHE A 616 4.43 9.92 -8.93
CA PHE A 616 3.12 9.40 -9.30
C PHE A 616 2.05 10.38 -8.78
N ASN A 617 1.68 11.35 -9.59
CA ASN A 617 0.70 12.36 -9.20
C ASN A 617 -0.72 11.79 -9.35
N ARG A 618 -1.58 12.07 -8.37
CA ARG A 618 -3.01 11.73 -8.42
C ARG A 618 -3.84 12.96 -8.66
N PHE A 619 -4.86 12.83 -9.50
CA PHE A 619 -5.81 13.90 -9.76
C PHE A 619 -7.23 13.41 -9.47
N TRP A 620 -7.93 14.10 -8.57
CA TRP A 620 -9.28 13.74 -8.17
C TRP A 620 -10.15 14.98 -8.01
N GLY A 621 -11.25 15.04 -8.78
CA GLY A 621 -12.08 16.23 -8.88
C GLY A 621 -11.27 17.41 -9.43
N GLU A 622 -10.98 18.38 -8.60
CA GLU A 622 -10.18 19.56 -8.91
C GLU A 622 -8.81 19.57 -8.19
N THR A 623 -8.48 18.49 -7.49
CA THR A 623 -7.27 18.43 -6.66
C THR A 623 -6.20 17.53 -7.26
N LEU A 624 -5.01 18.09 -7.47
CA LEU A 624 -3.77 17.39 -7.77
C LEU A 624 -3.01 17.14 -6.47
N THR A 625 -2.81 15.87 -6.14
CA THR A 625 -1.90 15.47 -5.06
C THR A 625 -0.61 14.97 -5.69
N GLY A 626 0.49 15.69 -5.46
CA GLY A 626 1.79 15.34 -5.98
C GLY A 626 2.36 14.10 -5.32
N GLY A 627 2.98 13.24 -6.12
CA GLY A 627 3.78 12.13 -5.64
C GLY A 627 5.18 12.58 -5.21
N GLU A 628 5.89 11.67 -4.57
CA GLU A 628 7.27 11.89 -4.13
C GLU A 628 8.28 11.49 -5.21
N ASN A 629 9.38 12.26 -5.31
CA ASN A 629 10.60 11.86 -6.01
C ASN A 629 11.59 11.38 -4.96
N VAL A 630 11.92 10.10 -4.98
CA VAL A 630 12.85 9.49 -4.03
C VAL A 630 13.91 8.72 -4.78
N HIS A 631 15.16 8.91 -4.41
CA HIS A 631 16.25 8.05 -4.85
C HIS A 631 17.16 7.71 -3.68
N GLY A 632 17.73 6.53 -3.71
CA GLY A 632 18.52 6.06 -2.59
C GLY A 632 19.50 4.98 -2.97
N ILE A 633 20.51 4.85 -2.12
CA ILE A 633 21.53 3.81 -2.21
C ILE A 633 21.69 3.18 -0.83
N LYS A 634 21.63 1.86 -0.77
CA LYS A 634 21.87 1.08 0.44
C LYS A 634 22.98 0.07 0.17
N LEU A 635 24.02 0.10 1.00
CA LEU A 635 25.04 -0.94 1.06
C LEU A 635 24.82 -1.74 2.35
N SER A 636 24.77 -3.05 2.25
CA SER A 636 24.61 -3.95 3.39
C SER A 636 25.56 -5.14 3.33
N TYR A 637 25.89 -5.70 4.50
CA TYR A 637 26.74 -6.87 4.68
C TYR A 637 26.09 -7.87 5.62
N ALA A 638 25.88 -9.08 5.14
CA ALA A 638 25.30 -10.19 5.89
C ALA A 638 26.41 -11.03 6.55
N TYR A 639 26.38 -11.14 7.89
CA TYR A 639 27.33 -11.93 8.67
C TYR A 639 26.59 -12.80 9.69
N LYS A 640 26.66 -14.13 9.55
CA LYS A 640 25.91 -15.10 10.39
C LYS A 640 24.45 -14.70 10.51
N ASP A 641 23.94 -14.50 11.72
CA ASP A 641 22.56 -14.14 12.03
C ASP A 641 22.29 -12.63 11.93
N TRP A 642 23.31 -11.83 11.57
CA TRP A 642 23.24 -10.36 11.52
C TRP A 642 23.34 -9.84 10.10
N ASN A 643 22.74 -8.68 9.87
CA ASN A 643 22.96 -7.86 8.68
C ASN A 643 23.18 -6.42 9.10
N PHE A 644 24.24 -5.81 8.59
CA PHE A 644 24.61 -4.43 8.83
C PHE A 644 24.50 -3.66 7.53
N GLY A 645 23.90 -2.47 7.57
CA GLY A 645 23.70 -1.66 6.38
C GLY A 645 23.80 -0.17 6.66
N ILE A 646 24.16 0.55 5.63
CA ILE A 646 24.10 2.02 5.58
C ILE A 646 23.26 2.40 4.37
N MET A 647 22.31 3.30 4.56
CA MET A 647 21.45 3.80 3.49
C MET A 647 21.50 5.33 3.47
N VAL A 648 21.58 5.88 2.26
CA VAL A 648 21.43 7.30 2.01
C VAL A 648 20.23 7.48 1.09
N LEU A 649 19.24 8.28 1.54
CA LEU A 649 18.13 8.74 0.70
C LEU A 649 18.38 10.17 0.23
N ASP A 650 18.01 10.43 -1.02
CA ASP A 650 18.07 11.71 -1.68
C ASP A 650 19.45 12.43 -1.52
N PRO A 651 20.59 11.72 -1.77
CA PRO A 651 21.92 12.28 -1.54
C PRO A 651 22.19 13.55 -2.37
N PHE A 652 21.50 13.74 -3.50
CA PHE A 652 21.73 14.84 -4.43
C PHE A 652 20.63 15.91 -4.38
N ILE A 653 19.61 15.76 -3.52
CA ILE A 653 18.53 16.74 -3.38
C ILE A 653 18.83 17.71 -2.25
N ASN A 654 18.96 19.00 -2.61
CA ASN A 654 19.18 20.07 -1.64
C ASN A 654 17.88 20.65 -1.08
N ASN A 655 16.76 20.49 -1.77
CA ASN A 655 15.45 20.96 -1.34
C ASN A 655 14.38 19.94 -1.73
N TYR A 656 14.06 19.05 -0.77
CA TYR A 656 13.00 18.06 -0.97
C TYR A 656 11.64 18.73 -0.80
N LYS A 657 10.79 18.58 -1.83
CA LYS A 657 9.46 19.16 -1.83
C LYS A 657 8.42 18.31 -2.54
N VAL A 658 7.22 18.35 -2.02
CA VAL A 658 6.02 17.75 -2.61
C VAL A 658 5.05 18.87 -2.94
N LYS A 659 4.42 18.79 -4.10
CA LYS A 659 3.44 19.78 -4.54
C LYS A 659 2.01 19.25 -4.39
N SER A 660 1.07 20.17 -4.18
CA SER A 660 -0.37 19.95 -4.27
C SER A 660 -1.02 21.14 -4.92
N GLU A 661 -2.02 20.91 -5.77
CA GLU A 661 -2.74 21.96 -6.46
C GLU A 661 -4.25 21.73 -6.35
N ASN A 662 -5.01 22.79 -6.30
CA ASN A 662 -6.46 22.73 -6.48
C ASN A 662 -6.86 23.74 -7.57
N TRP A 663 -7.59 23.26 -8.57
CA TRP A 663 -7.94 24.02 -9.76
C TRP A 663 -9.36 24.61 -9.69
N ASN A 664 -9.91 24.69 -8.47
CA ASN A 664 -11.22 25.29 -8.29
C ASN A 664 -11.21 26.79 -8.63
N ARG A 665 -12.29 27.23 -9.28
CA ARG A 665 -12.45 28.62 -9.73
C ARG A 665 -12.48 29.61 -8.55
N TYR A 666 -13.19 29.27 -7.47
CA TYR A 666 -13.45 30.21 -6.36
C TYR A 666 -12.34 30.25 -5.32
N ALA A 667 -11.67 29.11 -5.08
CA ALA A 667 -10.57 29.02 -4.11
C ALA A 667 -9.56 27.94 -4.57
N GLY A 668 -8.89 28.25 -5.68
CA GLY A 668 -7.79 27.40 -6.18
C GLY A 668 -6.50 27.68 -5.42
N TYR A 669 -5.59 26.69 -5.36
CA TYR A 669 -4.28 26.89 -4.75
C TYR A 669 -3.17 26.14 -5.46
N TYR A 670 -1.94 26.65 -5.31
CA TYR A 670 -0.68 25.96 -5.56
C TYR A 670 0.13 25.92 -4.27
N ARG A 671 0.48 24.73 -3.81
CA ARG A 671 1.20 24.51 -2.55
C ARG A 671 2.44 23.68 -2.77
N GLU A 672 3.55 24.08 -2.18
CA GLU A 672 4.75 23.27 -1.99
C GLU A 672 4.98 23.03 -0.51
N THR A 673 5.11 21.78 -0.13
CA THR A 673 5.52 21.37 1.23
C THR A 673 6.96 20.88 1.15
N THR A 674 7.83 21.44 1.98
CA THR A 674 9.23 21.04 2.11
C THR A 674 9.45 20.31 3.42
N THR A 675 10.38 19.37 3.45
CA THR A 675 10.80 18.69 4.68
C THR A 675 12.28 18.32 4.63
N ASN A 676 12.92 18.35 5.79
CA ASN A 676 14.26 17.82 5.94
C ASN A 676 14.29 16.32 6.32
N MET A 677 13.13 15.67 6.44
CA MET A 677 13.01 14.28 6.91
C MET A 677 13.79 13.29 6.05
N ILE A 678 13.64 13.37 4.74
CA ILE A 678 14.29 12.45 3.79
C ILE A 678 15.41 13.10 2.97
N LYS A 679 15.56 14.43 3.08
CA LYS A 679 16.64 15.17 2.44
C LYS A 679 18.00 14.70 2.97
N GLN A 680 18.80 14.02 2.12
CA GLN A 680 20.11 13.48 2.50
C GLN A 680 20.05 12.66 3.81
N LEU A 681 18.99 11.86 3.95
CA LEU A 681 18.80 11.04 5.14
C LEU A 681 19.83 9.91 5.15
N LEU A 682 20.69 9.89 6.17
CA LEU A 682 21.65 8.83 6.41
C LEU A 682 21.16 7.94 7.56
N THR A 683 21.03 6.63 7.30
CA THR A 683 20.60 5.65 8.31
C THR A 683 21.62 4.53 8.47
N LEU A 684 21.73 4.04 9.71
CA LEU A 684 22.33 2.76 10.02
C LEU A 684 21.21 1.70 10.07
N ASP A 685 21.43 0.54 9.49
CA ASP A 685 20.47 -0.58 9.52
C ASP A 685 21.16 -1.79 10.16
N ILE A 686 20.63 -2.26 11.28
CA ILE A 686 21.10 -3.46 11.96
C ILE A 686 19.91 -4.41 12.08
N SER A 687 20.00 -5.58 11.49
CA SER A 687 18.95 -6.61 11.62
C SER A 687 19.54 -7.94 12.05
N TRP A 688 18.77 -8.71 12.79
CA TRP A 688 19.15 -10.04 13.27
C TRP A 688 18.01 -11.04 13.10
N ASN A 689 18.39 -12.32 12.97
CA ASN A 689 17.49 -13.44 12.82
C ASN A 689 18.10 -14.68 13.49
N ILE A 690 17.73 -14.92 14.74
CA ILE A 690 18.20 -16.03 15.55
C ILE A 690 17.10 -17.07 15.59
N ASN A 691 17.36 -18.25 15.03
CA ASN A 691 16.42 -19.37 14.96
C ASN A 691 16.91 -20.55 15.78
N TRP A 692 15.97 -21.28 16.41
CA TRP A 692 16.27 -22.55 17.08
C TRP A 692 15.16 -23.57 16.88
N GLY A 693 15.49 -24.87 16.90
CA GLY A 693 14.55 -25.98 16.79
C GLY A 693 14.47 -26.67 15.43
N ARG A 694 13.51 -27.60 15.25
CA ARG A 694 13.31 -28.40 14.03
C ARG A 694 12.20 -27.84 13.15
N LYS A 695 12.38 -27.87 11.81
CA LYS A 695 11.46 -27.30 10.81
C LYS A 695 10.44 -28.34 10.31
N HIS A 696 9.16 -27.95 10.10
CA HIS A 696 8.12 -28.74 9.43
C HIS A 696 7.13 -27.84 8.65
N GLU A 697 6.21 -28.44 7.88
CA GLU A 697 5.28 -27.72 7.00
C GLU A 697 4.07 -27.10 7.71
N ALA A 698 3.55 -26.00 7.18
CA ALA A 698 2.42 -25.26 7.73
C ALA A 698 1.20 -25.23 6.81
N GLY A 699 -0.01 -25.14 7.39
CA GLY A 699 -1.26 -24.99 6.66
C GLY A 699 -1.48 -23.57 6.12
N GLN A 700 -2.30 -23.44 5.04
CA GLN A 700 -2.65 -22.16 4.41
C GLN A 700 -4.03 -21.67 4.89
N GLN A 701 -4.13 -20.37 5.17
CA GLN A 701 -5.39 -19.66 5.37
C GLN A 701 -5.84 -18.97 4.06
N ARG A 702 -7.15 -18.88 3.83
CA ARG A 702 -7.68 -18.42 2.54
C ARG A 702 -8.63 -17.22 2.56
N ILE A 703 -9.01 -16.69 3.74
CA ILE A 703 -9.83 -15.48 3.89
C ILE A 703 -9.04 -14.35 4.59
N ASN A 704 -9.30 -13.11 4.20
CA ASN A 704 -8.76 -11.92 4.84
C ASN A 704 -9.83 -10.86 5.06
N ASN A 705 -9.87 -10.31 6.27
CA ASN A 705 -10.63 -9.13 6.56
C ASN A 705 -9.86 -8.15 7.42
N SER A 706 -9.88 -6.90 7.01
CA SER A 706 -9.52 -5.74 7.82
C SER A 706 -10.72 -4.79 7.88
N ILE A 707 -10.87 -4.11 9.00
CA ILE A 707 -11.89 -3.08 9.17
C ILE A 707 -11.19 -1.73 9.15
N ASN A 708 -11.60 -0.89 8.20
CA ASN A 708 -11.20 0.51 8.19
C ASN A 708 -12.17 1.28 9.08
N SER A 709 -11.69 1.89 10.14
CA SER A 709 -12.49 2.52 11.18
C SER A 709 -13.07 3.88 10.81
N GLY A 710 -12.60 4.52 9.74
CA GLY A 710 -13.11 5.80 9.28
C GLY A 710 -12.89 6.95 10.28
N SER A 711 -11.70 7.02 10.90
CA SER A 711 -11.35 8.13 11.79
C SER A 711 -11.42 9.47 11.07
N VAL A 712 -11.92 10.49 11.78
CA VAL A 712 -12.11 11.84 11.25
C VAL A 712 -11.02 12.78 11.74
N ASN A 713 -10.45 13.55 10.82
CA ASN A 713 -9.54 14.62 11.10
C ASN A 713 -10.29 15.97 11.18
N ALA A 714 -9.78 16.91 12.00
CA ALA A 714 -10.25 18.28 11.97
C ALA A 714 -10.00 18.89 10.59
N ALA A 715 -10.98 19.62 10.05
CA ALA A 715 -10.84 20.28 8.77
C ALA A 715 -9.65 21.25 8.78
N GLY A 716 -8.84 21.19 7.75
CA GLY A 716 -7.63 21.97 7.58
C GLY A 716 -7.21 22.07 6.12
N LYS A 717 -6.18 22.93 5.87
CA LYS A 717 -5.57 23.10 4.55
C LYS A 717 -4.62 21.96 4.21
#